data_4a0190ed56ffc83f4f8084b295e3b0a8
#
_entry.id   4a0190ed56ffc83f4f8084b295e3b0a8
#
_cell.length_a   1.000
_cell.length_b   1.000
_cell.length_c   1.000
_cell.angle_alpha   90.00
_cell.angle_beta   90.00
_cell.angle_gamma   90.00
#
_symmetry.space_group_name_H-M   'P 1'
#
loop_
_entity.id
_entity.type
_entity.pdbx_description
1 polymer ?
#
loop_
_entity_poly.entity_id
_entity_poly.type
_entity_poly.pdbx_seq_one_letter_code
_entity_poly.pdbx_strand_id
1 'polypeptide(L)'
;MSEIKVRLRRRPEGWWRLPALNEAQRAVVEGAQHSDTIARGAPSSGRSTCALAVFEQAVARGHSAMILAPDRTRADTLTPRAQALGPSVVRPVRTPASFAYQVVATWRTQREIPLEGVELVTGAAQDQLLAELLQTVEAPWPEDIGEQMRAMPAFRAELRNLVARVGEAGMDSEKLTQAGARFGHPEWKGAGAIVAALEEGPERSPEYPQTLRVDLSRIQSLAADLIGAWERDSKARGVQAPCPVPDVIIVDDLQDCTPSTLRLLTACRDAGARIVAFSDSDVAVAGYRGGEPHLDRRLASALDVEIAELGQVYDMSRVVRDLARQACSRIAQSGSPARRDADVAQDAPTGALVTHLGATPSQMGALIARALRARHLHDGIDFADQVVIVRSSSMVAETRRYLARGGVPLAGGGRAFDFASQSTTRLLLDLVTIPTGESDTDVAVRRELAERLLPSALVGADALAVHRLLRRLNAARALAAEEAGDEAAVIPLTVADLVDDPDTWRPTLEKGAEAPGRRGWNDRALARVLTKAARMWELARQRDTRPQERLWELWEACGVAEDWRSRAIRSDEASAWFDDQLDAVVALLRVADVWEQRNPAGSARDFASELLAGSVPIDTISRVGVRPGGVEVLTPAQAMGRHWQVVVLAGLQDGAWPNMRLRDRILRADLLADVGAGRTVINDDGREELIDSTRAARRAVLD
;
A
#
# COMPACT_ATOMS: atom_id res chain seq x y z
N MET A 1 8.81 -1.04 38.96
CA MET A 1 7.98 -1.08 37.73
C MET A 1 7.10 0.18 37.71
N SER A 2 7.40 1.16 36.90
CA SER A 2 6.53 2.33 36.76
C SER A 2 5.37 1.96 35.83
N GLU A 3 4.18 2.00 36.36
CA GLU A 3 2.93 1.75 35.64
C GLU A 3 2.75 2.81 34.56
N ILE A 4 2.80 2.41 33.27
CA ILE A 4 2.52 3.32 32.15
C ILE A 4 1.01 3.53 32.10
N LYS A 5 0.53 4.66 32.61
CA LYS A 5 -0.88 5.05 32.53
C LYS A 5 -1.15 5.69 31.17
N VAL A 6 -1.74 4.97 30.24
CA VAL A 6 -2.26 5.51 28.99
C VAL A 6 -3.55 6.27 29.27
N ARG A 7 -3.57 7.56 29.04
CA ARG A 7 -4.79 8.38 29.09
C ARG A 7 -5.20 8.75 27.67
N LEU A 8 -6.40 8.33 27.29
CA LEU A 8 -7.03 8.87 26.07
C LEU A 8 -7.37 10.34 26.31
N ARG A 9 -6.72 11.25 25.62
CA ARG A 9 -7.09 12.67 25.61
C ARG A 9 -8.11 12.87 24.48
N ARG A 10 -9.32 13.31 24.84
CA ARG A 10 -10.23 13.91 23.85
C ARG A 10 -9.54 15.15 23.25
N ARG A 11 -9.59 15.29 21.94
CA ARG A 11 -9.21 16.56 21.30
C ARG A 11 -10.14 17.64 21.84
N PRO A 12 -9.62 18.85 22.16
CA PRO A 12 -10.46 19.96 22.61
C PRO A 12 -11.56 20.26 21.57
N GLU A 13 -12.75 20.61 22.01
CA GLU A 13 -13.78 21.15 21.12
C GLU A 13 -13.21 22.37 20.38
N GLY A 14 -13.46 22.48 19.06
CA GLY A 14 -12.94 23.56 18.24
C GLY A 14 -11.45 23.55 17.97
N TRP A 15 -10.77 22.41 18.15
CA TRP A 15 -9.33 22.25 17.86
C TRP A 15 -8.96 22.58 16.41
N TRP A 16 -9.92 22.53 15.51
CA TRP A 16 -9.79 22.91 14.11
C TRP A 16 -11.07 23.65 13.66
N ARG A 17 -10.88 24.73 12.93
CA ARG A 17 -11.97 25.53 12.35
C ARG A 17 -11.66 25.76 10.88
N LEU A 18 -12.71 25.93 10.08
CA LEU A 18 -12.58 26.31 8.68
C LEU A 18 -11.88 27.69 8.57
N PRO A 19 -10.86 27.81 7.73
CA PRO A 19 -10.31 29.11 7.37
C PRO A 19 -11.39 30.00 6.70
N ALA A 20 -11.19 31.31 6.75
CA ALA A 20 -12.06 32.25 6.05
C ALA A 20 -11.95 32.00 4.53
N LEU A 21 -13.09 31.86 3.86
CA LEU A 21 -13.17 31.67 2.43
C LEU A 21 -13.06 33.02 1.69
N ASN A 22 -12.34 33.03 0.56
CA ASN A 22 -12.36 34.19 -0.35
C ASN A 22 -13.68 34.21 -1.18
N GLU A 23 -13.83 35.22 -2.03
CA GLU A 23 -15.04 35.41 -2.83
C GLU A 23 -15.31 34.23 -3.79
N ALA A 24 -14.29 33.77 -4.53
CA ALA A 24 -14.40 32.63 -5.44
C ALA A 24 -14.75 31.33 -4.71
N GLN A 25 -14.11 31.08 -3.57
CA GLN A 25 -14.40 29.91 -2.74
C GLN A 25 -15.82 29.96 -2.18
N ARG A 26 -16.28 31.13 -1.72
CA ARG A 26 -17.67 31.33 -1.26
C ARG A 26 -18.67 31.07 -2.38
N ALA A 27 -18.44 31.62 -3.56
CA ALA A 27 -19.31 31.40 -4.71
C ALA A 27 -19.47 29.90 -5.05
N VAL A 28 -18.36 29.14 -5.04
CA VAL A 28 -18.38 27.68 -5.26
C VAL A 28 -19.16 26.97 -4.14
N VAL A 29 -18.92 27.33 -2.88
CA VAL A 29 -19.59 26.70 -1.73
C VAL A 29 -21.10 27.04 -1.70
N GLU A 30 -21.49 28.26 -2.04
CA GLU A 30 -22.88 28.68 -2.16
C GLU A 30 -23.60 28.00 -3.35
N GLY A 31 -22.96 27.93 -4.53
CA GLY A 31 -23.47 27.22 -5.69
C GLY A 31 -23.74 25.75 -5.39
N ALA A 32 -22.80 25.10 -4.68
CA ALA A 32 -22.90 23.71 -4.24
C ALA A 32 -24.09 23.42 -3.30
N GLN A 33 -24.76 24.42 -2.76
CA GLN A 33 -25.96 24.24 -1.95
C GLN A 33 -27.22 23.96 -2.78
N HIS A 34 -27.18 24.29 -4.06
CA HIS A 34 -28.40 24.29 -4.90
C HIS A 34 -28.28 23.39 -6.13
N SER A 35 -27.03 23.15 -6.61
CA SER A 35 -26.78 22.42 -7.85
C SER A 35 -25.55 21.55 -7.74
N ASP A 36 -25.43 20.58 -8.65
CA ASP A 36 -24.17 19.88 -8.90
C ASP A 36 -23.08 20.91 -9.23
N THR A 37 -21.88 20.73 -8.68
CA THR A 37 -20.82 21.74 -8.80
C THR A 37 -19.46 21.07 -8.97
N ILE A 38 -18.69 21.52 -9.94
CA ILE A 38 -17.30 21.07 -10.14
C ILE A 38 -16.38 22.28 -10.10
N ALA A 39 -15.33 22.22 -9.29
CA ALA A 39 -14.35 23.29 -9.19
C ALA A 39 -12.93 22.79 -9.39
N ARG A 40 -12.14 23.56 -10.12
CA ARG A 40 -10.70 23.37 -10.29
C ARG A 40 -9.94 24.40 -9.48
N GLY A 41 -8.74 23.99 -9.05
CA GLY A 41 -7.83 24.92 -8.42
C GLY A 41 -6.43 24.36 -8.33
N ALA A 42 -5.42 25.20 -8.45
CA ALA A 42 -4.02 24.84 -8.26
C ALA A 42 -3.78 24.22 -6.87
N PRO A 43 -2.63 23.57 -6.64
CA PRO A 43 -2.23 23.15 -5.28
C PRO A 43 -2.32 24.33 -4.32
N SER A 44 -2.79 24.08 -3.11
CA SER A 44 -3.00 25.11 -2.06
C SER A 44 -4.01 26.21 -2.41
N SER A 45 -4.91 26.02 -3.38
CA SER A 45 -6.02 26.97 -3.66
C SER A 45 -7.21 26.80 -2.72
N GLY A 46 -7.17 25.84 -1.80
CA GLY A 46 -8.23 25.59 -0.82
C GLY A 46 -9.32 24.64 -1.30
N ARG A 47 -9.07 23.76 -2.27
CA ARG A 47 -10.02 22.72 -2.73
C ARG A 47 -10.60 21.92 -1.57
N SER A 48 -9.75 21.30 -0.74
CA SER A 48 -10.18 20.53 0.43
C SER A 48 -10.88 21.41 1.48
N THR A 49 -10.51 22.70 1.58
CA THR A 49 -11.20 23.66 2.45
C THR A 49 -12.63 23.91 1.97
N CYS A 50 -12.83 24.09 0.65
CA CYS A 50 -14.17 24.20 0.07
C CYS A 50 -14.98 22.91 0.25
N ALA A 51 -14.35 21.74 0.05
CA ALA A 51 -15.00 20.44 0.27
C ALA A 51 -15.52 20.30 1.72
N LEU A 52 -14.72 20.69 2.71
CA LEU A 52 -15.10 20.71 4.11
C LEU A 52 -16.17 21.76 4.43
N ALA A 53 -16.15 22.93 3.77
CA ALA A 53 -17.16 23.97 3.92
C ALA A 53 -18.52 23.52 3.36
N VAL A 54 -18.55 22.87 2.21
CA VAL A 54 -19.76 22.26 1.66
C VAL A 54 -20.32 21.20 2.59
N PHE A 55 -19.44 20.34 3.14
CA PHE A 55 -19.83 19.31 4.10
C PHE A 55 -20.48 19.93 5.36
N GLU A 56 -19.83 20.93 5.97
CA GLU A 56 -20.34 21.63 7.15
C GLU A 56 -21.72 22.23 6.89
N GLN A 57 -21.87 22.94 5.79
CA GLN A 57 -23.15 23.58 5.45
C GLN A 57 -24.27 22.58 5.13
N ALA A 58 -23.94 21.45 4.46
CA ALA A 58 -24.91 20.39 4.21
C ALA A 58 -25.41 19.76 5.52
N VAL A 59 -24.49 19.40 6.43
CA VAL A 59 -24.84 18.85 7.75
C VAL A 59 -25.63 19.85 8.60
N ALA A 60 -25.25 21.13 8.60
CA ALA A 60 -25.96 22.18 9.32
C ALA A 60 -27.41 22.38 8.84
N ARG A 61 -27.68 22.07 7.58
CA ARG A 61 -29.05 22.11 6.99
C ARG A 61 -29.82 20.80 7.19
N GLY A 62 -29.24 19.81 7.85
CA GLY A 62 -29.87 18.52 8.10
C GLY A 62 -29.77 17.52 6.94
N HIS A 63 -28.98 17.79 5.91
CA HIS A 63 -28.71 16.83 4.85
C HIS A 63 -27.71 15.77 5.28
N SER A 64 -27.92 14.56 4.81
CA SER A 64 -26.88 13.52 4.86
C SER A 64 -25.77 13.86 3.86
N ALA A 65 -24.52 13.96 4.36
CA ALA A 65 -23.38 14.33 3.52
C ALA A 65 -22.19 13.41 3.75
N MET A 66 -21.43 13.17 2.69
CA MET A 66 -20.22 12.36 2.72
C MET A 66 -19.14 12.96 1.82
N ILE A 67 -17.88 12.89 2.28
CA ILE A 67 -16.71 13.23 1.46
C ILE A 67 -16.09 11.93 0.94
N LEU A 68 -15.81 11.87 -0.36
CA LEU A 68 -15.03 10.82 -1.00
C LEU A 68 -13.62 11.32 -1.27
N ALA A 69 -12.63 10.58 -0.79
CA ALA A 69 -11.21 10.81 -1.08
C ALA A 69 -10.65 9.62 -1.88
N PRO A 70 -9.74 9.83 -2.85
CA PRO A 70 -9.28 8.77 -3.77
C PRO A 70 -8.65 7.57 -3.09
N ASP A 71 -8.00 7.79 -1.94
CA ASP A 71 -7.32 6.77 -1.18
C ASP A 71 -7.53 6.93 0.34
N ARG A 72 -7.15 5.87 1.07
CA ARG A 72 -7.31 5.82 2.53
C ARG A 72 -6.47 6.87 3.25
N THR A 73 -5.28 7.19 2.75
CA THR A 73 -4.37 8.16 3.39
C THR A 73 -4.99 9.54 3.41
N ARG A 74 -5.58 9.98 2.29
CA ARG A 74 -6.31 11.25 2.20
C ARG A 74 -7.59 11.22 3.04
N ALA A 75 -8.33 10.11 3.00
CA ALA A 75 -9.51 9.94 3.83
C ALA A 75 -9.19 10.06 5.32
N ASP A 76 -8.12 9.40 5.79
CA ASP A 76 -7.66 9.46 7.17
C ASP A 76 -7.18 10.89 7.58
N THR A 77 -6.64 11.66 6.63
CA THR A 77 -6.22 13.05 6.86
C THR A 77 -7.41 13.99 6.99
N LEU A 78 -8.46 13.79 6.19
CA LEU A 78 -9.66 14.65 6.18
C LEU A 78 -10.66 14.28 7.29
N THR A 79 -10.74 13.00 7.68
CA THR A 79 -11.71 12.49 8.66
C THR A 79 -11.74 13.30 9.96
N PRO A 80 -10.59 13.60 10.63
CA PRO A 80 -10.63 14.36 11.88
C PRO A 80 -11.16 15.79 11.70
N ARG A 81 -10.90 16.41 10.54
CA ARG A 81 -11.38 17.78 10.22
C ARG A 81 -12.89 17.77 9.97
N ALA A 82 -13.36 16.82 9.16
CA ALA A 82 -14.80 16.66 8.91
C ALA A 82 -15.58 16.32 10.19
N GLN A 83 -15.03 15.47 11.07
CA GLN A 83 -15.63 15.17 12.39
C GLN A 83 -15.69 16.39 13.32
N ALA A 84 -14.73 17.32 13.21
CA ALA A 84 -14.76 18.56 14.00
C ALA A 84 -15.93 19.49 13.57
N LEU A 85 -16.35 19.41 12.30
CA LEU A 85 -17.44 20.20 11.71
C LEU A 85 -18.82 19.52 11.85
N GLY A 86 -18.85 18.19 11.76
CA GLY A 86 -20.08 17.40 11.88
C GLY A 86 -19.92 16.24 12.86
N PRO A 87 -19.89 16.49 14.19
CA PRO A 87 -19.54 15.47 15.20
C PRO A 87 -20.54 14.31 15.27
N SER A 88 -21.77 14.49 14.81
CA SER A 88 -22.81 13.47 14.74
C SER A 88 -22.68 12.50 13.58
N VAL A 89 -21.81 12.81 12.58
CA VAL A 89 -21.63 11.97 11.40
C VAL A 89 -20.57 10.91 11.67
N VAL A 90 -20.98 9.65 11.69
CA VAL A 90 -20.08 8.51 11.82
C VAL A 90 -19.45 8.21 10.47
N ARG A 91 -18.11 8.29 10.36
CA ARG A 91 -17.34 8.10 9.12
C ARG A 91 -17.74 9.06 8.01
N PRO A 92 -17.51 10.36 8.20
CA PRO A 92 -17.87 11.39 7.22
C PRO A 92 -17.05 11.34 5.94
N VAL A 93 -15.86 10.72 5.98
CA VAL A 93 -14.97 10.58 4.83
C VAL A 93 -14.73 9.10 4.52
N ARG A 94 -14.82 8.74 3.24
CA ARG A 94 -14.63 7.38 2.73
C ARG A 94 -13.84 7.40 1.43
N THR A 95 -13.33 6.23 1.02
CA THR A 95 -12.90 6.05 -0.36
C THR A 95 -14.10 5.59 -1.23
N PRO A 96 -14.08 5.83 -2.56
CA PRO A 96 -15.14 5.34 -3.45
C PRO A 96 -15.39 3.83 -3.32
N ALA A 97 -14.32 3.02 -3.21
CA ALA A 97 -14.46 1.58 -3.00
C ALA A 97 -15.09 1.24 -1.64
N SER A 98 -14.77 1.98 -0.58
CA SER A 98 -15.38 1.77 0.76
C SER A 98 -16.87 2.14 0.79
N PHE A 99 -17.26 3.17 0.03
CA PHE A 99 -18.67 3.52 -0.13
C PHE A 99 -19.41 2.47 -0.97
N ALA A 100 -18.81 2.05 -2.10
CA ALA A 100 -19.37 1.00 -2.94
C ALA A 100 -19.59 -0.32 -2.16
N TYR A 101 -18.61 -0.70 -1.33
CA TYR A 101 -18.75 -1.86 -0.44
C TYR A 101 -19.94 -1.70 0.51
N GLN A 102 -20.14 -0.51 1.10
CA GLN A 102 -21.31 -0.24 1.94
C GLN A 102 -22.62 -0.42 1.19
N VAL A 103 -22.71 0.07 -0.06
CA VAL A 103 -23.91 -0.10 -0.90
C VAL A 103 -24.19 -1.59 -1.12
N VAL A 104 -23.19 -2.37 -1.52
CA VAL A 104 -23.32 -3.83 -1.74
C VAL A 104 -23.72 -4.55 -0.46
N ALA A 105 -23.07 -4.24 0.65
CA ALA A 105 -23.35 -4.84 1.96
C ALA A 105 -24.79 -4.52 2.40
N THR A 106 -25.24 -3.27 2.27
CA THR A 106 -26.60 -2.84 2.62
C THR A 106 -27.63 -3.55 1.73
N TRP A 107 -27.37 -3.66 0.42
CA TRP A 107 -28.23 -4.36 -0.51
C TRP A 107 -28.43 -5.83 -0.14
N ARG A 108 -27.36 -6.53 0.27
CA ARG A 108 -27.43 -7.94 0.72
C ARG A 108 -28.17 -8.07 2.04
N THR A 109 -27.83 -7.25 3.04
CA THR A 109 -28.46 -7.30 4.38
C THR A 109 -29.97 -7.11 4.30
N GLN A 110 -30.42 -6.15 3.50
CA GLN A 110 -31.86 -5.89 3.33
C GLN A 110 -32.60 -7.02 2.64
N ARG A 111 -31.90 -7.98 2.03
CA ARG A 111 -32.45 -9.13 1.34
C ARG A 111 -32.22 -10.44 2.08
N GLU A 112 -31.83 -10.36 3.35
CA GLU A 112 -31.55 -11.53 4.22
C GLU A 112 -30.47 -12.47 3.62
N ILE A 113 -29.61 -11.94 2.73
CA ILE A 113 -28.46 -12.67 2.21
C ILE A 113 -27.34 -12.50 3.24
N PRO A 114 -26.73 -13.60 3.77
CA PRO A 114 -25.72 -13.52 4.80
C PRO A 114 -24.59 -12.55 4.46
N LEU A 115 -24.20 -11.69 5.42
CA LEU A 115 -23.12 -10.71 5.27
C LEU A 115 -21.73 -11.36 5.20
N GLU A 116 -21.60 -12.60 5.67
CA GLU A 116 -20.37 -13.42 5.56
C GLU A 116 -19.95 -13.70 4.12
N GLY A 117 -20.59 -13.07 3.14
CA GLY A 117 -20.52 -13.36 1.75
C GLY A 117 -20.09 -12.24 0.82
N VAL A 118 -19.36 -11.21 1.22
CA VAL A 118 -18.65 -10.34 0.27
C VAL A 118 -17.16 -10.40 0.56
N GLU A 119 -16.46 -11.20 -0.20
CA GLU A 119 -15.01 -11.32 -0.12
C GLU A 119 -14.37 -10.43 -1.18
N LEU A 120 -13.54 -9.49 -0.74
CA LEU A 120 -12.72 -8.69 -1.65
C LEU A 120 -11.49 -9.50 -2.02
N VAL A 121 -11.46 -10.00 -3.25
CA VAL A 121 -10.31 -10.74 -3.78
C VAL A 121 -9.18 -9.74 -4.06
N THR A 122 -8.08 -9.86 -3.31
CA THR A 122 -6.93 -8.96 -3.44
C THR A 122 -5.62 -9.72 -3.31
N GLY A 123 -4.55 -9.17 -3.84
CA GLY A 123 -3.19 -9.66 -3.62
C GLY A 123 -2.96 -11.10 -4.09
N ALA A 124 -2.58 -11.97 -3.15
CA ALA A 124 -2.20 -13.35 -3.45
C ALA A 124 -3.36 -14.23 -3.87
N ALA A 125 -4.52 -14.08 -3.24
CA ALA A 125 -5.71 -14.83 -3.63
C ALA A 125 -6.07 -14.55 -5.10
N GLN A 126 -5.91 -13.30 -5.56
CA GLN A 126 -6.09 -12.94 -6.95
C GLN A 126 -4.99 -13.52 -7.85
N ASP A 127 -3.73 -13.51 -7.41
CA ASP A 127 -2.61 -14.09 -8.18
C ASP A 127 -2.76 -15.62 -8.32
N GLN A 128 -3.15 -16.29 -7.24
CA GLN A 128 -3.42 -17.74 -7.26
C GLN A 128 -4.60 -18.08 -8.19
N LEU A 129 -5.71 -17.35 -8.08
CA LEU A 129 -6.85 -17.53 -8.95
C LEU A 129 -6.49 -17.32 -10.43
N LEU A 130 -5.71 -16.28 -10.75
CA LEU A 130 -5.23 -16.07 -12.11
C LEU A 130 -4.28 -17.18 -12.57
N ALA A 131 -3.44 -17.73 -11.67
CA ALA A 131 -2.57 -18.85 -11.99
C ALA A 131 -3.38 -20.12 -12.33
N GLU A 132 -4.45 -20.41 -11.58
CA GLU A 132 -5.38 -21.52 -11.83
C GLU A 132 -6.13 -21.33 -13.15
N LEU A 133 -6.67 -20.14 -13.40
CA LEU A 133 -7.37 -19.83 -14.64
C LEU A 133 -6.48 -19.91 -15.88
N LEU A 134 -5.22 -19.49 -15.79
CA LEU A 134 -4.26 -19.61 -16.89
C LEU A 134 -3.91 -21.05 -17.23
N GLN A 135 -4.11 -22.00 -16.30
CA GLN A 135 -3.88 -23.43 -16.52
C GLN A 135 -5.15 -24.15 -17.00
N THR A 136 -6.33 -23.70 -16.58
CA THR A 136 -7.59 -24.43 -16.80
C THR A 136 -8.43 -23.88 -17.94
N VAL A 137 -8.30 -22.59 -18.27
CA VAL A 137 -9.08 -21.95 -19.33
C VAL A 137 -8.35 -22.05 -20.67
N GLU A 138 -9.00 -22.64 -21.66
CA GLU A 138 -8.54 -22.58 -23.05
C GLU A 138 -8.76 -21.17 -23.61
N ALA A 139 -7.72 -20.35 -23.57
CA ALA A 139 -7.75 -18.98 -24.03
C ALA A 139 -6.94 -18.82 -25.34
N PRO A 140 -7.45 -18.06 -26.32
CA PRO A 140 -6.80 -17.89 -27.63
C PRO A 140 -5.68 -16.85 -27.55
N TRP A 141 -4.56 -17.21 -26.93
CA TRP A 141 -3.37 -16.38 -26.85
C TRP A 141 -2.61 -16.35 -28.18
N PRO A 142 -1.95 -15.24 -28.53
CA PRO A 142 -0.99 -15.19 -29.65
C PRO A 142 0.16 -16.18 -29.46
N GLU A 143 0.76 -16.63 -30.57
CA GLU A 143 1.84 -17.65 -30.54
C GLU A 143 3.08 -17.21 -29.74
N ASP A 144 3.37 -15.92 -29.70
CA ASP A 144 4.47 -15.34 -28.92
C ASP A 144 4.20 -15.31 -27.41
N ILE A 145 2.96 -15.48 -26.98
CA ILE A 145 2.56 -15.62 -25.56
C ILE A 145 2.38 -17.11 -25.21
N GLY A 146 3.48 -17.84 -25.21
CA GLY A 146 3.50 -19.26 -24.91
C GLY A 146 3.24 -19.59 -23.42
N GLU A 147 3.05 -20.87 -23.12
CA GLU A 147 2.73 -21.37 -21.77
C GLU A 147 3.79 -20.99 -20.73
N GLN A 148 5.07 -21.08 -21.09
CA GLN A 148 6.18 -20.69 -20.20
C GLN A 148 6.10 -19.21 -19.78
N MET A 149 5.74 -18.32 -20.71
CA MET A 149 5.57 -16.90 -20.41
C MET A 149 4.38 -16.68 -19.48
N ARG A 150 3.25 -17.35 -19.74
CA ARG A 150 2.03 -17.25 -18.92
C ARG A 150 2.24 -17.76 -17.48
N ALA A 151 3.14 -18.73 -17.29
CA ALA A 151 3.51 -19.23 -15.96
C ALA A 151 4.35 -18.25 -15.13
N MET A 152 4.96 -17.22 -15.77
CA MET A 152 5.82 -16.26 -15.07
C MET A 152 5.01 -15.34 -14.14
N PRO A 153 5.49 -15.07 -12.92
CA PRO A 153 4.86 -14.10 -12.01
C PRO A 153 4.72 -12.69 -12.62
N ALA A 154 5.65 -12.28 -13.48
CA ALA A 154 5.60 -11.00 -14.16
C ALA A 154 4.42 -10.90 -15.13
N PHE A 155 4.12 -11.97 -15.88
CA PHE A 155 2.96 -12.02 -16.76
C PHE A 155 1.65 -11.96 -15.97
N ARG A 156 1.55 -12.71 -14.88
CA ARG A 156 0.36 -12.65 -13.99
C ARG A 156 0.17 -11.26 -13.39
N ALA A 157 1.26 -10.56 -13.06
CA ALA A 157 1.17 -9.18 -12.60
C ALA A 157 0.62 -8.23 -13.69
N GLU A 158 1.04 -8.37 -14.95
CA GLU A 158 0.47 -7.62 -16.08
C GLU A 158 -1.00 -7.99 -16.31
N LEU A 159 -1.35 -9.28 -16.25
CA LEU A 159 -2.73 -9.74 -16.39
C LEU A 159 -3.63 -9.20 -15.28
N ARG A 160 -3.16 -9.18 -14.04
CA ARG A 160 -3.87 -8.57 -12.91
C ARG A 160 -4.11 -7.08 -13.15
N ASN A 161 -3.10 -6.36 -13.66
CA ASN A 161 -3.26 -4.96 -14.01
C ASN A 161 -4.30 -4.78 -15.12
N LEU A 162 -4.28 -5.62 -16.15
CA LEU A 162 -5.27 -5.57 -17.23
C LEU A 162 -6.69 -5.82 -16.71
N VAL A 163 -6.90 -6.86 -15.89
CA VAL A 163 -8.20 -7.17 -15.26
C VAL A 163 -8.69 -5.98 -14.44
N ALA A 164 -7.82 -5.37 -13.64
CA ALA A 164 -8.17 -4.18 -12.87
C ALA A 164 -8.60 -3.03 -13.79
N ARG A 165 -7.89 -2.77 -14.90
CA ARG A 165 -8.24 -1.73 -15.87
C ARG A 165 -9.56 -2.00 -16.58
N VAL A 166 -9.85 -3.26 -16.91
CA VAL A 166 -11.14 -3.66 -17.48
C VAL A 166 -12.28 -3.30 -16.51
N GLY A 167 -12.13 -3.67 -15.23
CA GLY A 167 -13.13 -3.34 -14.20
C GLY A 167 -13.28 -1.83 -13.97
N GLU A 168 -12.17 -1.09 -13.92
CA GLU A 168 -12.14 0.37 -13.76
C GLU A 168 -12.79 1.10 -14.96
N ALA A 169 -12.57 0.60 -16.18
CA ALA A 169 -13.18 1.14 -17.38
C ALA A 169 -14.69 0.79 -17.51
N GLY A 170 -15.22 -0.07 -16.63
CA GLY A 170 -16.59 -0.59 -16.73
C GLY A 170 -16.79 -1.46 -17.97
N MET A 171 -15.73 -2.11 -18.41
CA MET A 171 -15.75 -3.06 -19.52
C MET A 171 -16.03 -4.47 -19.01
N ASP A 172 -16.58 -5.30 -19.88
CA ASP A 172 -16.73 -6.74 -19.73
C ASP A 172 -15.76 -7.48 -20.69
N SER A 173 -15.74 -8.80 -20.60
CA SER A 173 -14.92 -9.68 -21.43
C SER A 173 -15.18 -9.51 -22.92
N GLU A 174 -16.45 -9.27 -23.29
CA GLU A 174 -16.85 -9.09 -24.69
C GLU A 174 -16.32 -7.78 -25.24
N LYS A 175 -16.49 -6.66 -24.52
CA LYS A 175 -15.95 -5.34 -24.90
C LYS A 175 -14.44 -5.34 -24.99
N LEU A 176 -13.75 -6.04 -24.07
CA LEU A 176 -12.29 -6.19 -24.15
C LEU A 176 -11.87 -6.91 -25.43
N THR A 177 -12.53 -8.02 -25.77
CA THR A 177 -12.25 -8.80 -26.97
C THR A 177 -12.53 -7.98 -28.25
N GLN A 178 -13.64 -7.25 -28.28
CA GLN A 178 -14.00 -6.35 -29.39
C GLN A 178 -12.97 -5.23 -29.55
N ALA A 179 -12.54 -4.62 -28.45
CA ALA A 179 -11.49 -3.60 -28.46
C ALA A 179 -10.17 -4.17 -29.01
N GLY A 180 -9.78 -5.38 -28.58
CA GLY A 180 -8.61 -6.07 -29.11
C GLY A 180 -8.65 -6.28 -30.63
N ALA A 181 -9.79 -6.69 -31.14
CA ALA A 181 -10.00 -6.87 -32.58
C ALA A 181 -9.98 -5.52 -33.34
N ARG A 182 -10.60 -4.48 -32.76
CA ARG A 182 -10.68 -3.14 -33.36
C ARG A 182 -9.34 -2.43 -33.45
N PHE A 183 -8.53 -2.54 -32.41
CA PHE A 183 -7.29 -1.76 -32.25
C PHE A 183 -5.99 -2.59 -32.48
N GLY A 184 -6.12 -3.84 -32.93
CA GLY A 184 -4.97 -4.68 -33.31
C GLY A 184 -4.20 -5.24 -32.09
N HIS A 185 -4.89 -5.52 -31.00
CA HIS A 185 -4.35 -6.13 -29.77
C HIS A 185 -4.85 -7.57 -29.59
N PRO A 186 -4.26 -8.56 -30.31
CA PRO A 186 -4.74 -9.94 -30.25
C PRO A 186 -4.60 -10.59 -28.88
N GLU A 187 -3.66 -10.10 -28.05
CA GLU A 187 -3.48 -10.54 -26.66
C GLU A 187 -4.71 -10.28 -25.78
N TRP A 188 -5.53 -9.26 -26.11
CA TRP A 188 -6.74 -8.96 -25.37
C TRP A 188 -7.86 -9.99 -25.61
N LYS A 189 -7.76 -10.78 -26.66
CA LYS A 189 -8.71 -11.90 -26.87
C LYS A 189 -8.46 -13.03 -25.87
N GLY A 190 -7.18 -13.38 -25.63
CA GLY A 190 -6.80 -14.34 -24.62
C GLY A 190 -7.11 -13.85 -23.21
N ALA A 191 -6.82 -12.58 -22.91
CA ALA A 191 -7.16 -11.96 -21.64
C ALA A 191 -8.69 -11.88 -21.45
N GLY A 192 -9.46 -11.61 -22.51
CA GLY A 192 -10.93 -11.62 -22.49
C GLY A 192 -11.52 -12.94 -22.05
N ALA A 193 -10.94 -14.07 -22.48
CA ALA A 193 -11.37 -15.39 -22.02
C ALA A 193 -11.12 -15.59 -20.52
N ILE A 194 -10.00 -15.07 -19.99
CA ILE A 194 -9.74 -15.10 -18.54
C ILE A 194 -10.72 -14.20 -17.79
N VAL A 195 -11.01 -13.00 -18.31
CA VAL A 195 -12.01 -12.09 -17.71
C VAL A 195 -13.40 -12.74 -17.72
N ALA A 196 -13.80 -13.42 -18.81
CA ALA A 196 -15.06 -14.16 -18.88
C ALA A 196 -15.15 -15.24 -17.80
N ALA A 197 -14.09 -16.02 -17.62
CA ALA A 197 -14.03 -17.03 -16.57
C ALA A 197 -14.10 -16.42 -15.16
N LEU A 198 -13.53 -15.22 -14.95
CA LEU A 198 -13.69 -14.46 -13.71
C LEU A 198 -15.13 -13.95 -13.54
N GLU A 199 -15.83 -13.62 -14.61
CA GLU A 199 -17.24 -13.20 -14.60
C GLU A 199 -18.19 -14.34 -14.31
N GLU A 200 -17.93 -15.52 -14.86
CA GLU A 200 -18.81 -16.70 -14.74
C GLU A 200 -18.54 -17.53 -13.47
N GLY A 201 -17.28 -17.59 -13.02
CA GLY A 201 -16.85 -18.64 -12.12
C GLY A 201 -16.72 -18.31 -10.64
N PRO A 202 -15.92 -17.34 -10.19
CA PRO A 202 -15.62 -17.24 -8.75
C PRO A 202 -16.43 -16.16 -8.03
N GLU A 203 -17.53 -15.71 -8.57
CA GLU A 203 -18.47 -14.87 -7.82
C GLU A 203 -19.01 -15.58 -6.57
N ARG A 204 -18.82 -16.90 -6.49
CA ARG A 204 -19.21 -17.73 -5.35
C ARG A 204 -18.03 -18.56 -4.86
N SER A 205 -17.73 -18.50 -3.57
CA SER A 205 -16.77 -19.41 -2.96
C SER A 205 -17.25 -20.87 -3.13
N PRO A 206 -16.38 -21.83 -3.55
CA PRO A 206 -16.73 -23.24 -3.57
C PRO A 206 -17.16 -23.76 -2.20
N GLU A 207 -16.56 -23.25 -1.13
CA GLU A 207 -16.88 -23.61 0.27
C GLU A 207 -18.12 -22.88 0.80
N TYR A 208 -18.40 -21.68 0.27
CA TYR A 208 -19.55 -20.87 0.66
C TYR A 208 -20.25 -20.32 -0.58
N PRO A 209 -21.18 -21.09 -1.19
CA PRO A 209 -21.82 -20.70 -2.47
C PRO A 209 -22.60 -19.39 -2.45
N GLN A 210 -22.81 -18.81 -1.26
CA GLN A 210 -23.46 -17.50 -1.09
C GLN A 210 -22.45 -16.33 -0.99
N THR A 211 -21.13 -16.60 -1.01
CA THR A 211 -20.09 -15.57 -0.93
C THR A 211 -19.85 -14.96 -2.31
N LEU A 212 -20.03 -13.65 -2.40
CA LEU A 212 -19.73 -12.86 -3.58
C LEU A 212 -18.26 -12.44 -3.54
N ARG A 213 -17.44 -12.99 -4.43
CA ARG A 213 -16.05 -12.57 -4.59
C ARG A 213 -15.95 -11.42 -5.58
N VAL A 214 -15.50 -10.25 -5.13
CA VAL A 214 -15.42 -9.05 -5.96
C VAL A 214 -14.02 -8.46 -5.91
N ASP A 215 -13.47 -8.17 -7.06
CA ASP A 215 -12.27 -7.34 -7.20
C ASP A 215 -12.58 -5.87 -6.82
N LEU A 216 -11.59 -5.20 -6.21
CA LEU A 216 -11.70 -3.79 -5.84
C LEU A 216 -12.00 -2.86 -7.04
N SER A 217 -11.59 -3.24 -8.24
CA SER A 217 -11.86 -2.48 -9.47
C SER A 217 -13.32 -2.57 -9.90
N ARG A 218 -13.98 -3.71 -9.66
CA ARG A 218 -15.36 -3.99 -10.08
C ARG A 218 -16.41 -3.56 -9.05
N ILE A 219 -16.04 -3.41 -7.77
CA ILE A 219 -17.01 -3.14 -6.70
C ILE A 219 -17.76 -1.82 -6.91
N GLN A 220 -17.10 -0.81 -7.48
CA GLN A 220 -17.73 0.49 -7.76
C GLN A 220 -18.77 0.38 -8.89
N SER A 221 -18.46 -0.37 -9.94
CA SER A 221 -19.39 -0.63 -11.05
C SER A 221 -20.58 -1.44 -10.57
N LEU A 222 -20.34 -2.49 -9.77
CA LEU A 222 -21.39 -3.28 -9.16
C LEU A 222 -22.31 -2.42 -8.29
N ALA A 223 -21.75 -1.56 -7.44
CA ALA A 223 -22.55 -0.65 -6.62
C ALA A 223 -23.38 0.31 -7.46
N ALA A 224 -22.85 0.84 -8.57
CA ALA A 224 -23.57 1.68 -9.50
C ALA A 224 -24.78 0.95 -10.10
N ASP A 225 -24.60 -0.31 -10.54
CA ASP A 225 -25.68 -1.15 -11.08
C ASP A 225 -26.76 -1.43 -10.03
N LEU A 226 -26.35 -1.72 -8.79
CA LEU A 226 -27.29 -1.94 -7.69
C LEU A 226 -28.07 -0.68 -7.34
N ILE A 227 -27.45 0.50 -7.32
CA ILE A 227 -28.12 1.78 -7.10
C ILE A 227 -29.16 2.01 -8.19
N GLY A 228 -28.80 1.85 -9.47
CA GLY A 228 -29.72 2.02 -10.60
C GLY A 228 -30.89 1.03 -10.63
N ALA A 229 -30.71 -0.16 -10.03
CA ALA A 229 -31.76 -1.17 -9.92
C ALA A 229 -32.54 -1.11 -8.60
N TRP A 230 -32.14 -0.31 -7.62
CA TRP A 230 -32.57 -0.37 -6.22
C TRP A 230 -34.07 -0.33 -6.00
N GLU A 231 -34.74 0.65 -6.59
CA GLU A 231 -36.20 0.80 -6.47
C GLU A 231 -36.99 -0.34 -7.13
N ARG A 232 -36.54 -0.72 -8.35
CA ARG A 232 -37.17 -1.82 -9.11
C ARG A 232 -37.07 -3.13 -8.34
N ASP A 233 -35.90 -3.44 -7.81
CA ASP A 233 -35.62 -4.67 -7.07
C ASP A 233 -36.31 -4.68 -5.71
N SER A 234 -36.40 -3.53 -5.05
CA SER A 234 -37.11 -3.38 -3.78
C SER A 234 -38.64 -3.59 -3.98
N LYS A 235 -39.22 -3.00 -5.04
CA LYS A 235 -40.63 -3.22 -5.40
C LYS A 235 -40.92 -4.68 -5.76
N ALA A 236 -40.07 -5.31 -6.56
CA ALA A 236 -40.24 -6.69 -6.99
C ALA A 236 -40.24 -7.69 -5.81
N ARG A 237 -39.55 -7.37 -4.72
CA ARG A 237 -39.43 -8.19 -3.50
C ARG A 237 -40.34 -7.76 -2.36
N GLY A 238 -41.10 -6.66 -2.52
CA GLY A 238 -41.96 -6.13 -1.45
C GLY A 238 -41.19 -5.57 -0.24
N VAL A 239 -39.90 -5.25 -0.40
CA VAL A 239 -39.04 -4.71 0.65
C VAL A 239 -38.99 -3.20 0.53
N GLN A 240 -39.42 -2.48 1.55
CA GLN A 240 -39.19 -1.02 1.65
C GLN A 240 -37.85 -0.76 2.32
N ALA A 241 -36.81 -0.62 1.51
CA ALA A 241 -35.46 -0.38 2.00
C ALA A 241 -34.89 0.87 1.29
N PRO A 242 -34.54 1.94 2.04
CA PRO A 242 -33.96 3.12 1.44
C PRO A 242 -32.58 2.80 0.85
N CYS A 243 -32.31 3.38 -0.33
CA CYS A 243 -30.98 3.32 -0.92
C CYS A 243 -29.98 4.08 -0.01
N PRO A 244 -28.81 3.53 0.30
CA PRO A 244 -27.86 4.17 1.23
C PRO A 244 -27.05 5.30 0.57
N VAL A 245 -27.62 5.98 -0.43
CA VAL A 245 -27.01 7.12 -1.09
C VAL A 245 -27.30 8.38 -0.27
N PRO A 246 -26.26 9.17 0.15
CA PRO A 246 -26.48 10.39 0.89
C PRO A 246 -27.00 11.53 -0.03
N ASP A 247 -27.62 12.56 0.58
CA ASP A 247 -28.15 13.71 -0.16
C ASP A 247 -27.06 14.52 -0.88
N VAL A 248 -25.86 14.57 -0.30
CA VAL A 248 -24.70 15.29 -0.87
C VAL A 248 -23.45 14.43 -0.85
N ILE A 249 -22.87 14.22 -2.01
CA ILE A 249 -21.58 13.53 -2.17
C ILE A 249 -20.55 14.56 -2.62
N ILE A 250 -19.48 14.71 -1.83
CA ILE A 250 -18.40 15.65 -2.09
C ILE A 250 -17.16 14.83 -2.44
N VAL A 251 -16.54 15.09 -3.58
CA VAL A 251 -15.32 14.38 -4.03
C VAL A 251 -14.14 15.34 -3.95
N ASP A 252 -13.16 15.03 -3.12
CA ASP A 252 -11.89 15.75 -3.06
C ASP A 252 -10.83 14.99 -3.89
N ASP A 253 -10.01 15.73 -4.65
CA ASP A 253 -8.98 15.19 -5.54
C ASP A 253 -9.53 14.20 -6.61
N LEU A 254 -10.58 14.57 -7.32
CA LEU A 254 -11.21 13.76 -8.36
C LEU A 254 -10.24 13.27 -9.45
N GLN A 255 -9.15 14.01 -9.74
CA GLN A 255 -8.11 13.64 -10.71
C GLN A 255 -7.39 12.33 -10.42
N ASP A 256 -7.48 11.83 -9.18
CA ASP A 256 -6.89 10.56 -8.77
C ASP A 256 -7.94 9.44 -8.64
N CYS A 257 -9.21 9.71 -8.97
CA CYS A 257 -10.26 8.72 -9.03
C CYS A 257 -10.28 7.98 -10.39
N THR A 258 -10.94 6.83 -10.41
CA THR A 258 -11.02 5.95 -11.59
C THR A 258 -12.30 6.22 -12.42
N PRO A 259 -12.39 5.79 -13.69
CA PRO A 259 -13.63 5.84 -14.48
C PRO A 259 -14.82 5.15 -13.82
N SER A 260 -14.59 4.07 -13.05
CA SER A 260 -15.66 3.42 -12.27
C SER A 260 -16.25 4.33 -11.18
N THR A 261 -15.44 5.26 -10.65
CA THR A 261 -15.94 6.30 -9.73
C THR A 261 -16.92 7.25 -10.43
N LEU A 262 -16.65 7.64 -11.68
CA LEU A 262 -17.59 8.45 -12.47
C LEU A 262 -18.94 7.74 -12.61
N ARG A 263 -18.93 6.46 -12.98
CA ARG A 263 -20.14 5.65 -13.09
C ARG A 263 -20.92 5.58 -11.78
N LEU A 264 -20.21 5.40 -10.65
CA LEU A 264 -20.82 5.39 -9.32
C LEU A 264 -21.46 6.73 -8.98
N LEU A 265 -20.76 7.85 -9.24
CA LEU A 265 -21.28 9.20 -8.97
C LEU A 265 -22.50 9.52 -9.83
N THR A 266 -22.50 9.14 -11.10
CA THR A 266 -23.67 9.32 -12.00
C THR A 266 -24.86 8.52 -11.49
N ALA A 267 -24.67 7.26 -11.08
CA ALA A 267 -25.74 6.46 -10.51
C ALA A 267 -26.29 7.07 -9.19
N CYS A 268 -25.42 7.62 -8.35
CA CYS A 268 -25.86 8.32 -7.13
C CYS A 268 -26.65 9.59 -7.45
N ARG A 269 -26.24 10.35 -8.47
CA ARG A 269 -26.94 11.56 -8.92
C ARG A 269 -28.32 11.19 -9.45
N ASP A 270 -28.43 10.12 -10.24
CA ASP A 270 -29.72 9.62 -10.76
C ASP A 270 -30.64 9.11 -9.63
N ALA A 271 -30.07 8.67 -8.52
CA ALA A 271 -30.79 8.33 -7.29
C ALA A 271 -31.14 9.53 -6.40
N GLY A 272 -30.81 10.76 -6.83
CA GLY A 272 -31.18 12.01 -6.15
C GLY A 272 -30.09 12.70 -5.35
N ALA A 273 -28.87 12.16 -5.32
CA ALA A 273 -27.75 12.81 -4.66
C ALA A 273 -27.25 14.03 -5.46
N ARG A 274 -26.86 15.08 -4.77
CA ARG A 274 -26.12 16.19 -5.35
C ARG A 274 -24.62 15.91 -5.31
N ILE A 275 -23.94 16.13 -6.44
CA ILE A 275 -22.53 15.85 -6.60
C ILE A 275 -21.72 17.14 -6.59
N VAL A 276 -20.72 17.22 -5.71
CA VAL A 276 -19.77 18.33 -5.64
C VAL A 276 -18.35 17.76 -5.78
N ALA A 277 -17.56 18.25 -6.73
CA ALA A 277 -16.25 17.70 -6.99
C ALA A 277 -15.15 18.76 -7.12
N PHE A 278 -13.97 18.44 -6.58
CA PHE A 278 -12.77 19.28 -6.65
C PHE A 278 -11.65 18.54 -7.35
N SER A 279 -10.93 19.22 -8.27
CA SER A 279 -9.91 18.57 -9.12
C SER A 279 -8.75 19.50 -9.46
N ASP A 280 -7.60 18.88 -9.75
CA ASP A 280 -6.47 19.51 -10.47
C ASP A 280 -5.68 18.42 -11.23
N SER A 281 -5.87 18.37 -12.54
CA SER A 281 -5.23 17.38 -13.40
C SER A 281 -3.69 17.45 -13.41
N ASP A 282 -3.10 18.62 -13.07
CA ASP A 282 -1.64 18.81 -13.08
C ASP A 282 -0.93 18.09 -11.93
N VAL A 283 -1.67 17.71 -10.88
CA VAL A 283 -1.13 17.02 -9.69
C VAL A 283 -1.59 15.57 -9.56
N ALA A 284 -2.12 14.99 -10.63
CA ALA A 284 -2.55 13.60 -10.61
C ALA A 284 -1.35 12.66 -10.39
N VAL A 285 -1.47 11.76 -9.41
CA VAL A 285 -0.42 10.79 -9.03
C VAL A 285 -0.89 9.34 -9.10
N ALA A 286 -2.18 9.08 -9.28
CA ALA A 286 -2.77 7.75 -9.26
C ALA A 286 -2.92 7.09 -10.64
N GLY A 287 -2.31 7.64 -11.69
CA GLY A 287 -2.38 7.07 -13.04
C GLY A 287 -1.93 5.60 -13.12
N TYR A 288 -0.97 5.19 -12.28
CA TYR A 288 -0.52 3.80 -12.18
C TYR A 288 -1.59 2.85 -11.55
N ARG A 289 -2.62 3.41 -10.90
CA ARG A 289 -3.76 2.70 -10.29
C ARG A 289 -5.09 2.99 -11.02
N GLY A 290 -5.07 3.48 -12.27
CA GLY A 290 -6.27 3.77 -13.02
C GLY A 290 -6.89 5.14 -12.80
N GLY A 291 -6.25 5.98 -12.03
CA GLY A 291 -6.67 7.38 -11.90
C GLY A 291 -6.68 8.08 -13.26
N GLU A 292 -7.75 8.82 -13.54
CA GLU A 292 -7.91 9.59 -14.77
C GLU A 292 -7.80 11.08 -14.48
N PRO A 293 -6.70 11.75 -14.90
CA PRO A 293 -6.45 13.15 -14.57
C PRO A 293 -7.55 14.12 -15.01
N HIS A 294 -8.26 13.78 -16.08
CA HIS A 294 -9.32 14.62 -16.68
C HIS A 294 -10.74 14.12 -16.40
N LEU A 295 -10.94 13.37 -15.33
CA LEU A 295 -12.25 12.84 -14.94
C LEU A 295 -13.27 13.95 -14.64
N ASP A 296 -12.81 15.12 -14.22
CA ASP A 296 -13.62 16.31 -13.99
C ASP A 296 -14.39 16.78 -15.22
N ARG A 297 -13.80 16.67 -16.43
CA ARG A 297 -14.49 17.02 -17.67
C ARG A 297 -15.58 16.03 -18.03
N ARG A 298 -15.27 14.75 -17.85
CA ARG A 298 -16.25 13.69 -18.10
C ARG A 298 -17.43 13.80 -17.13
N LEU A 299 -17.14 14.12 -15.87
CA LEU A 299 -18.15 14.35 -14.86
C LEU A 299 -18.96 15.62 -15.20
N ALA A 300 -18.30 16.72 -15.58
CA ALA A 300 -18.96 17.96 -15.98
C ALA A 300 -19.92 17.75 -17.17
N SER A 301 -19.47 17.00 -18.17
CA SER A 301 -20.31 16.63 -19.31
C SER A 301 -21.48 15.72 -18.91
N ALA A 302 -21.28 14.80 -17.97
CA ALA A 302 -22.33 13.89 -17.51
C ALA A 302 -23.38 14.59 -16.64
N LEU A 303 -23.00 15.63 -15.90
CA LEU A 303 -23.87 16.42 -15.04
C LEU A 303 -24.44 17.66 -15.71
N ASP A 304 -23.97 17.98 -16.92
CA ASP A 304 -24.32 19.22 -17.65
C ASP A 304 -24.02 20.50 -16.84
N VAL A 305 -22.80 20.58 -16.27
CA VAL A 305 -22.37 21.72 -15.45
C VAL A 305 -21.07 22.33 -15.98
N GLU A 306 -20.89 23.62 -15.78
CA GLU A 306 -19.65 24.32 -16.03
C GLU A 306 -18.66 24.10 -14.86
N ILE A 307 -17.37 24.12 -15.17
CA ILE A 307 -16.32 23.95 -14.19
C ILE A 307 -15.89 25.32 -13.67
N ALA A 308 -16.06 25.56 -12.38
CA ALA A 308 -15.61 26.78 -11.69
C ALA A 308 -14.08 26.72 -11.45
N GLU A 309 -13.43 27.88 -11.36
CA GLU A 309 -11.99 27.99 -11.13
C GLU A 309 -11.69 28.72 -9.82
N LEU A 310 -10.78 28.17 -9.01
CA LEU A 310 -10.24 28.81 -7.80
C LEU A 310 -8.97 29.58 -8.18
N GLY A 311 -9.04 30.88 -8.18
CA GLY A 311 -8.00 31.75 -8.76
C GLY A 311 -6.88 32.19 -7.82
N GLN A 312 -6.78 31.68 -6.58
CA GLN A 312 -5.78 32.10 -5.59
C GLN A 312 -5.14 30.92 -4.86
N VAL A 313 -3.83 31.01 -4.62
CA VAL A 313 -3.02 30.00 -3.88
C VAL A 313 -2.58 30.61 -2.54
N TYR A 314 -2.69 29.82 -1.46
CA TYR A 314 -2.45 30.30 -0.09
C TYR A 314 -1.14 29.77 0.51
N ASP A 315 -1.05 28.52 0.80
CA ASP A 315 0.06 27.92 1.55
C ASP A 315 1.26 27.53 0.67
N MET A 316 1.73 28.49 -0.16
CA MET A 316 2.86 28.26 -1.08
C MET A 316 3.69 29.53 -1.19
N SER A 317 5.01 29.39 -1.20
CA SER A 317 5.91 30.51 -1.46
C SER A 317 5.93 30.92 -2.94
N ARG A 318 6.29 32.17 -3.23
CA ARG A 318 6.34 32.69 -4.61
C ARG A 318 7.28 31.88 -5.49
N VAL A 319 8.50 31.58 -5.00
CA VAL A 319 9.49 30.79 -5.73
C VAL A 319 9.00 29.37 -6.03
N VAL A 320 8.35 28.70 -5.07
CA VAL A 320 7.80 27.36 -5.28
C VAL A 320 6.64 27.40 -6.29
N ARG A 321 5.80 28.45 -6.22
CA ARG A 321 4.71 28.64 -7.18
C ARG A 321 5.23 28.84 -8.61
N ASP A 322 6.25 29.63 -8.80
CA ASP A 322 6.86 29.88 -10.10
C ASP A 322 7.49 28.62 -10.68
N LEU A 323 8.17 27.83 -9.84
CA LEU A 323 8.70 26.52 -10.24
C LEU A 323 7.59 25.56 -10.66
N ALA A 324 6.50 25.48 -9.87
CA ALA A 324 5.35 24.63 -10.21
C ALA A 324 4.70 25.08 -11.53
N ARG A 325 4.56 26.39 -11.75
CA ARG A 325 4.02 26.96 -13.01
C ARG A 325 4.90 26.59 -14.20
N GLN A 326 6.23 26.68 -14.06
CA GLN A 326 7.19 26.25 -15.06
C GLN A 326 7.10 24.76 -15.38
N ALA A 327 7.03 23.90 -14.37
CA ALA A 327 6.89 22.47 -14.55
C ALA A 327 5.55 22.13 -15.24
N CYS A 328 4.44 22.73 -14.82
CA CYS A 328 3.13 22.50 -15.42
C CYS A 328 3.00 23.04 -16.84
N SER A 329 3.78 24.06 -17.24
CA SER A 329 3.72 24.62 -18.61
C SER A 329 4.09 23.61 -19.68
N ARG A 330 4.84 22.57 -19.33
CA ARG A 330 5.24 21.47 -20.24
C ARG A 330 4.22 20.33 -20.29
N ILE A 331 3.23 20.32 -19.39
CA ILE A 331 2.17 19.32 -19.41
C ILE A 331 1.09 19.78 -20.39
N ALA A 332 0.70 18.89 -21.32
CA ALA A 332 -0.38 19.16 -22.24
C ALA A 332 -1.64 19.60 -21.49
N GLN A 333 -2.21 20.73 -21.87
CA GLN A 333 -3.37 21.30 -21.21
C GLN A 333 -4.63 21.11 -22.05
N SER A 334 -5.70 20.84 -21.34
CA SER A 334 -7.02 20.71 -21.91
C SER A 334 -8.00 21.57 -21.08
N GLY A 335 -8.48 22.70 -21.64
CA GLY A 335 -9.39 23.67 -21.00
C GLY A 335 -8.72 24.97 -20.55
N SER A 336 -9.39 25.69 -19.63
CA SER A 336 -8.93 26.99 -19.14
C SER A 336 -7.55 26.90 -18.46
N PRO A 337 -6.60 27.81 -18.76
CA PRO A 337 -5.33 27.93 -18.06
C PRO A 337 -5.46 28.58 -16.69
N ALA A 338 -6.63 29.11 -16.31
CA ALA A 338 -6.81 30.00 -15.15
C ALA A 338 -6.20 29.44 -13.85
N ARG A 339 -6.29 28.13 -13.60
CA ARG A 339 -5.69 27.54 -12.41
C ARG A 339 -4.16 27.60 -12.42
N ARG A 340 -3.52 27.53 -13.61
CA ARG A 340 -2.06 27.64 -13.76
C ARG A 340 -1.58 29.06 -13.54
N ASP A 341 -2.44 30.03 -13.87
CA ASP A 341 -2.17 31.48 -13.72
C ASP A 341 -2.54 32.00 -12.33
N ALA A 342 -3.17 31.18 -11.48
CA ALA A 342 -3.55 31.57 -10.11
C ALA A 342 -2.35 32.15 -9.33
N ASP A 343 -2.53 33.34 -8.79
CA ASP A 343 -1.51 34.03 -8.02
C ASP A 343 -1.46 33.55 -6.56
N VAL A 344 -0.29 33.71 -5.94
CA VAL A 344 -0.18 33.50 -4.50
C VAL A 344 -0.81 34.66 -3.73
N ALA A 345 -1.24 34.39 -2.49
CA ALA A 345 -1.75 35.42 -1.59
C ALA A 345 -0.72 36.56 -1.42
N GLN A 346 -1.20 37.78 -1.19
CA GLN A 346 -0.33 38.98 -1.13
C GLN A 346 0.75 38.87 -0.04
N ASP A 347 0.43 38.24 1.08
CA ASP A 347 1.30 37.98 2.23
C ASP A 347 2.14 36.69 2.09
N ALA A 348 2.08 36.02 0.95
CA ALA A 348 2.86 34.79 0.73
C ALA A 348 4.37 35.06 0.84
N PRO A 349 5.13 34.16 1.53
CA PRO A 349 6.57 34.31 1.67
C PRO A 349 7.27 34.18 0.32
N THR A 350 8.44 34.80 0.18
CA THR A 350 9.26 34.66 -1.04
C THR A 350 9.68 33.22 -1.26
N GLY A 351 10.14 32.55 -0.21
CA GLY A 351 10.70 31.20 -0.26
C GLY A 351 12.09 31.13 -0.88
N ALA A 352 12.61 29.92 -0.99
CA ALA A 352 13.92 29.68 -1.62
C ALA A 352 13.92 28.34 -2.34
N LEU A 353 14.70 28.25 -3.43
CA LEU A 353 15.00 27.02 -4.16
C LEU A 353 16.50 26.80 -4.12
N VAL A 354 16.94 25.63 -3.65
CA VAL A 354 18.36 25.27 -3.59
C VAL A 354 18.56 23.93 -4.28
N THR A 355 19.53 23.86 -5.18
CA THR A 355 19.88 22.63 -5.89
C THR A 355 21.23 22.13 -5.38
N HIS A 356 21.28 20.84 -5.02
CA HIS A 356 22.51 20.15 -4.63
C HIS A 356 22.81 19.03 -5.62
N LEU A 357 24.07 18.91 -6.02
CA LEU A 357 24.56 17.84 -6.89
C LEU A 357 25.40 16.85 -6.08
N GLY A 358 25.01 15.58 -6.13
CA GLY A 358 25.72 14.48 -5.48
C GLY A 358 26.14 13.44 -6.52
N ALA A 359 27.40 13.01 -6.50
CA ALA A 359 27.91 12.03 -7.44
C ALA A 359 27.51 10.57 -7.10
N THR A 360 27.18 10.32 -5.84
CA THR A 360 26.77 8.98 -5.36
C THR A 360 25.53 9.08 -4.46
N PRO A 361 24.76 7.99 -4.29
CA PRO A 361 23.64 7.96 -3.34
C PRO A 361 24.03 8.31 -1.90
N SER A 362 25.20 7.86 -1.45
CA SER A 362 25.72 8.19 -0.12
C SER A 362 26.02 9.68 0.03
N GLN A 363 26.64 10.29 -0.96
CA GLN A 363 26.91 11.73 -0.98
C GLN A 363 25.61 12.54 -1.04
N MET A 364 24.65 12.11 -1.85
CA MET A 364 23.31 12.70 -1.89
C MET A 364 22.65 12.65 -0.50
N GLY A 365 22.68 11.49 0.17
CA GLY A 365 22.15 11.36 1.53
C GLY A 365 22.81 12.29 2.53
N ALA A 366 24.14 12.45 2.47
CA ALA A 366 24.88 13.38 3.33
C ALA A 366 24.52 14.85 3.08
N LEU A 367 24.36 15.25 1.81
CA LEU A 367 23.92 16.59 1.44
C LEU A 367 22.52 16.90 1.92
N ILE A 368 21.58 15.95 1.78
CA ILE A 368 20.20 16.08 2.28
C ILE A 368 20.21 16.22 3.81
N ALA A 369 20.92 15.33 4.51
CA ALA A 369 21.00 15.38 5.96
C ALA A 369 21.58 16.72 6.46
N ARG A 370 22.62 17.23 5.79
CA ARG A 370 23.19 18.55 6.09
C ARG A 370 22.18 19.68 5.85
N ALA A 371 21.44 19.65 4.74
CA ALA A 371 20.46 20.67 4.42
C ALA A 371 19.32 20.70 5.46
N LEU A 372 18.74 19.54 5.80
CA LEU A 372 17.66 19.45 6.79
C LEU A 372 18.11 19.93 8.18
N ARG A 373 19.29 19.50 8.62
CA ARG A 373 19.85 19.96 9.90
C ARG A 373 20.14 21.44 9.91
N ALA A 374 20.63 22.01 8.80
CA ALA A 374 20.86 23.44 8.68
C ALA A 374 19.56 24.23 8.85
N ARG A 375 18.46 23.79 8.23
CA ARG A 375 17.14 24.41 8.41
C ARG A 375 16.62 24.31 9.84
N HIS A 376 16.83 23.17 10.49
CA HIS A 376 16.49 23.02 11.90
C HIS A 376 17.31 23.93 12.81
N LEU A 377 18.64 23.95 12.65
CA LEU A 377 19.56 24.66 13.55
C LEU A 377 19.59 26.17 13.33
N HIS A 378 19.48 26.64 12.09
CA HIS A 378 19.60 28.05 11.75
C HIS A 378 18.26 28.78 11.63
N ASP A 379 17.25 28.08 11.08
CA ASP A 379 15.94 28.67 10.82
C ASP A 379 14.89 28.26 11.87
N GLY A 380 15.24 27.36 12.81
CA GLY A 380 14.34 26.87 13.85
C GLY A 380 13.19 26.01 13.37
N ILE A 381 13.26 25.48 12.13
CA ILE A 381 12.20 24.65 11.55
C ILE A 381 12.24 23.25 12.16
N ASP A 382 11.14 22.81 12.74
CA ASP A 382 11.03 21.46 13.29
C ASP A 382 11.26 20.38 12.23
N PHE A 383 11.89 19.27 12.62
CA PHE A 383 12.06 18.12 11.72
C PHE A 383 10.73 17.53 11.22
N ALA A 384 9.65 17.68 11.98
CA ALA A 384 8.31 17.28 11.57
C ALA A 384 7.75 18.13 10.42
N ASP A 385 8.23 19.37 10.26
CA ASP A 385 7.84 20.28 9.19
C ASP A 385 8.77 20.18 7.97
N GLN A 386 9.58 19.13 7.91
CA GLN A 386 10.51 18.84 6.83
C GLN A 386 10.24 17.46 6.25
N VAL A 387 10.32 17.31 4.92
CA VAL A 387 10.05 16.06 4.22
C VAL A 387 11.09 15.79 3.13
N VAL A 388 11.40 14.53 2.90
CA VAL A 388 12.15 14.07 1.72
C VAL A 388 11.24 13.23 0.84
N ILE A 389 11.09 13.63 -0.41
CA ILE A 389 10.29 12.92 -1.40
C ILE A 389 11.23 12.19 -2.36
N VAL A 390 11.03 10.88 -2.46
CA VAL A 390 11.79 9.99 -3.34
C VAL A 390 10.88 9.39 -4.41
N ARG A 391 11.45 9.03 -5.56
CA ARG A 391 10.69 8.54 -6.72
C ARG A 391 9.86 7.28 -6.46
N SER A 392 10.40 6.34 -5.69
CA SER A 392 9.79 5.02 -5.50
C SER A 392 9.95 4.52 -4.06
N SER A 393 9.07 3.61 -3.65
CA SER A 393 9.11 2.98 -2.33
C SER A 393 10.43 2.23 -2.07
N SER A 394 11.07 1.67 -3.09
CA SER A 394 12.38 1.01 -2.96
C SER A 394 13.49 1.96 -2.48
N MET A 395 13.41 3.26 -2.83
CA MET A 395 14.38 4.25 -2.40
C MET A 395 14.16 4.75 -0.95
N VAL A 396 12.96 4.55 -0.40
CA VAL A 396 12.62 5.05 0.96
C VAL A 396 13.55 4.46 2.01
N ALA A 397 13.73 3.14 2.03
CA ALA A 397 14.55 2.46 3.04
C ALA A 397 16.03 2.88 2.97
N GLU A 398 16.56 3.00 1.76
CA GLU A 398 17.94 3.44 1.54
C GLU A 398 18.16 4.89 1.98
N THR A 399 17.28 5.79 1.56
CA THR A 399 17.34 7.20 1.94
C THR A 399 17.25 7.37 3.46
N ARG A 400 16.33 6.67 4.12
CA ARG A 400 16.22 6.66 5.58
C ARG A 400 17.52 6.26 6.27
N ARG A 401 18.22 5.22 5.78
CA ARG A 401 19.52 4.79 6.31
C ARG A 401 20.59 5.88 6.21
N TYR A 402 20.65 6.59 5.07
CA TYR A 402 21.60 7.70 4.90
C TYR A 402 21.28 8.88 5.81
N LEU A 403 20.01 9.22 5.95
CA LEU A 403 19.58 10.32 6.83
C LEU A 403 19.87 10.02 8.31
N ALA A 404 19.57 8.80 8.74
CA ALA A 404 19.87 8.34 10.11
C ALA A 404 21.38 8.43 10.41
N ARG A 405 22.24 7.96 9.48
CA ARG A 405 23.69 8.10 9.59
C ARG A 405 24.15 9.57 9.62
N GLY A 406 23.40 10.46 8.97
CA GLY A 406 23.62 11.90 8.99
C GLY A 406 23.09 12.59 10.25
N GLY A 407 22.56 11.86 11.24
CA GLY A 407 22.05 12.41 12.50
C GLY A 407 20.73 13.16 12.34
N VAL A 408 19.89 12.81 11.35
CA VAL A 408 18.56 13.39 11.16
C VAL A 408 17.54 12.50 11.87
N PRO A 409 16.76 13.02 12.84
CA PRO A 409 15.65 12.30 13.43
C PRO A 409 14.61 11.97 12.37
N LEU A 410 14.24 10.71 12.26
CA LEU A 410 13.25 10.26 11.29
C LEU A 410 11.91 9.99 11.98
N ALA A 411 10.83 10.43 11.35
CA ALA A 411 9.50 10.08 11.81
C ALA A 411 9.33 8.55 11.78
N GLY A 412 8.91 7.99 12.92
CA GLY A 412 8.48 6.60 13.01
C GLY A 412 7.07 6.46 12.48
N GLY A 413 6.78 5.43 11.70
CA GLY A 413 5.43 5.00 11.34
C GLY A 413 4.76 5.79 10.20
N GLY A 414 4.33 5.08 9.26
CA GLY A 414 3.77 5.38 7.95
C GLY A 414 4.40 4.45 6.93
N ARG A 415 5.14 3.47 7.42
CA ARG A 415 5.72 2.40 6.61
C ARG A 415 4.61 1.47 6.16
N ALA A 416 4.51 1.27 4.86
CA ALA A 416 4.32 -0.08 4.39
C ALA A 416 5.57 -0.84 4.87
N PHE A 417 5.45 -1.67 5.91
CA PHE A 417 6.56 -2.49 6.36
C PHE A 417 6.85 -3.49 5.25
N ASP A 418 8.03 -3.41 4.66
CA ASP A 418 8.54 -4.49 3.84
C ASP A 418 9.05 -5.60 4.77
N PHE A 419 8.13 -6.45 5.22
CA PHE A 419 8.42 -7.55 6.15
C PHE A 419 9.43 -8.54 5.57
N ALA A 420 9.52 -8.64 4.25
CA ALA A 420 10.47 -9.49 3.56
C ALA A 420 11.90 -8.93 3.60
N SER A 421 12.08 -7.61 3.68
CA SER A 421 13.39 -6.97 3.73
C SER A 421 13.93 -6.76 5.15
N GLN A 422 13.07 -6.78 6.16
CA GLN A 422 13.49 -6.61 7.55
C GLN A 422 13.94 -7.93 8.16
N SER A 423 15.15 -7.96 8.71
CA SER A 423 15.80 -9.20 9.19
C SER A 423 14.97 -9.96 10.22
N THR A 424 14.34 -9.26 11.16
CA THR A 424 13.54 -9.88 12.23
C THR A 424 12.25 -10.50 11.70
N THR A 425 11.43 -9.73 10.99
CA THR A 425 10.16 -10.21 10.44
C THR A 425 10.39 -11.25 9.35
N ARG A 426 11.41 -11.06 8.53
CA ARG A 426 11.81 -12.05 7.52
C ARG A 426 12.14 -13.40 8.15
N LEU A 427 12.93 -13.43 9.23
CA LEU A 427 13.26 -14.69 9.93
C LEU A 427 12.04 -15.35 10.57
N LEU A 428 11.13 -14.58 11.15
CA LEU A 428 9.86 -15.12 11.67
C LEU A 428 9.02 -15.77 10.56
N LEU A 429 8.92 -15.13 9.40
CA LEU A 429 8.20 -15.66 8.24
C LEU A 429 8.90 -16.90 7.65
N ASP A 430 10.23 -16.87 7.52
CA ASP A 430 11.01 -18.00 7.04
C ASP A 430 10.87 -19.22 7.98
N LEU A 431 10.78 -19.00 9.29
CA LEU A 431 10.49 -20.08 10.25
C LEU A 431 9.10 -20.67 10.04
N VAL A 432 8.09 -19.84 9.81
CA VAL A 432 6.71 -20.33 9.53
C VAL A 432 6.65 -21.13 8.22
N THR A 433 7.47 -20.80 7.24
CA THR A 433 7.51 -21.51 5.95
C THR A 433 8.52 -22.66 5.90
N ILE A 434 9.16 -23.01 7.02
CA ILE A 434 10.20 -24.04 7.08
C ILE A 434 9.73 -25.37 6.44
N PRO A 435 10.50 -25.94 5.50
CA PRO A 435 10.13 -27.22 4.91
C PRO A 435 10.26 -28.36 5.91
N THR A 436 9.31 -29.29 5.88
CA THR A 436 9.29 -30.48 6.75
C THR A 436 9.64 -31.78 6.00
N GLY A 437 9.91 -31.70 4.70
CA GLY A 437 10.32 -32.83 3.88
C GLY A 437 11.77 -33.22 4.08
N GLU A 438 12.15 -34.39 3.52
CA GLU A 438 13.52 -34.94 3.61
C GLU A 438 14.28 -34.86 2.28
N SER A 439 13.80 -34.09 1.31
CA SER A 439 14.51 -33.87 0.06
C SER A 439 15.82 -33.11 0.31
N ASP A 440 16.84 -33.33 -0.54
CA ASP A 440 18.09 -32.60 -0.47
C ASP A 440 17.88 -31.08 -0.50
N THR A 441 16.89 -30.62 -1.23
CA THR A 441 16.50 -29.20 -1.29
C THR A 441 15.95 -28.72 0.05
N ASP A 442 15.07 -29.50 0.70
CA ASP A 442 14.51 -29.16 2.02
C ASP A 442 15.59 -29.12 3.10
N VAL A 443 16.51 -30.05 3.07
CA VAL A 443 17.66 -30.09 3.97
C VAL A 443 18.56 -28.87 3.77
N ALA A 444 18.83 -28.48 2.52
CA ALA A 444 19.63 -27.29 2.19
C ALA A 444 18.96 -26.01 2.70
N VAL A 445 17.64 -25.85 2.50
CA VAL A 445 16.87 -24.69 2.98
C VAL A 445 16.90 -24.63 4.51
N ARG A 446 16.70 -25.75 5.21
CA ARG A 446 16.80 -25.79 6.68
C ARG A 446 18.19 -25.40 7.18
N ARG A 447 19.25 -25.87 6.51
CA ARG A 447 20.64 -25.50 6.87
C ARG A 447 20.85 -23.99 6.74
N GLU A 448 20.48 -23.40 5.62
CA GLU A 448 20.61 -21.96 5.39
C GLU A 448 19.81 -21.16 6.43
N LEU A 449 18.59 -21.58 6.74
CA LEU A 449 17.78 -20.92 7.76
C LEU A 449 18.41 -21.01 9.15
N ALA A 450 18.96 -22.15 9.54
CA ALA A 450 19.64 -22.32 10.83
C ALA A 450 20.91 -21.45 10.92
N GLU A 451 21.70 -21.35 9.83
CA GLU A 451 22.87 -20.47 9.72
C GLU A 451 22.52 -18.99 9.87
N ARG A 452 21.33 -18.58 9.42
CA ARG A 452 20.81 -17.20 9.57
C ARG A 452 20.18 -16.96 10.94
N LEU A 453 19.49 -17.96 11.50
CA LEU A 453 18.75 -17.86 12.75
C LEU A 453 19.69 -17.71 13.96
N LEU A 454 20.71 -18.59 14.06
CA LEU A 454 21.56 -18.65 15.26
C LEU A 454 22.28 -17.32 15.56
N PRO A 455 22.96 -16.64 14.60
CA PRO A 455 23.63 -15.38 14.88
C PRO A 455 22.66 -14.16 14.88
N SER A 456 21.39 -14.37 14.56
CA SER A 456 20.43 -13.29 14.48
C SER A 456 20.18 -12.59 15.83
N ALA A 457 19.62 -11.39 15.80
CA ALA A 457 19.21 -10.66 16.99
C ALA A 457 18.12 -11.38 17.81
N LEU A 458 17.35 -12.28 17.19
CA LEU A 458 16.34 -13.09 17.88
C LEU A 458 16.98 -14.15 18.80
N VAL A 459 18.09 -14.72 18.40
CA VAL A 459 18.77 -15.81 19.11
C VAL A 459 20.05 -15.33 19.79
N GLY A 460 20.95 -14.66 19.07
CA GLY A 460 22.16 -14.06 19.59
C GLY A 460 23.29 -15.04 19.86
N ALA A 461 23.40 -16.13 19.09
CA ALA A 461 24.49 -17.07 19.24
C ALA A 461 25.80 -16.50 18.68
N ASP A 462 26.92 -16.69 19.42
CA ASP A 462 28.25 -16.40 18.90
C ASP A 462 28.62 -17.44 17.83
N ALA A 463 28.75 -17.01 16.59
CA ALA A 463 29.09 -17.88 15.47
C ALA A 463 30.35 -18.67 15.67
N LEU A 464 31.38 -18.09 16.33
CA LEU A 464 32.62 -18.79 16.63
C LEU A 464 32.41 -19.87 17.67
N ALA A 465 31.59 -19.64 18.70
CA ALA A 465 31.25 -20.62 19.71
C ALA A 465 30.49 -21.81 19.10
N VAL A 466 29.50 -21.53 18.23
CA VAL A 466 28.79 -22.58 17.47
C VAL A 466 29.72 -23.40 16.61
N HIS A 467 30.64 -22.79 15.89
CA HIS A 467 31.60 -23.46 15.03
C HIS A 467 32.58 -24.34 15.82
N ARG A 468 33.01 -23.88 17.01
CA ARG A 468 33.86 -24.66 17.93
C ARG A 468 33.10 -25.85 18.49
N LEU A 469 31.83 -25.69 18.82
CA LEU A 469 30.98 -26.79 19.28
C LEU A 469 30.84 -27.85 18.20
N LEU A 470 30.46 -27.48 16.97
CA LEU A 470 30.36 -28.41 15.85
C LEU A 470 31.63 -29.20 15.60
N ARG A 471 32.81 -28.55 15.63
CA ARG A 471 34.10 -29.25 15.50
C ARG A 471 34.33 -30.25 16.62
N ARG A 472 33.99 -29.90 17.88
CA ARG A 472 34.10 -30.82 19.03
C ARG A 472 33.21 -32.04 18.88
N LEU A 473 31.93 -31.83 18.47
CA LEU A 473 30.97 -32.91 18.29
C LEU A 473 31.33 -33.82 17.13
N ASN A 474 31.76 -33.27 16.00
CA ASN A 474 32.18 -34.06 14.83
C ASN A 474 33.45 -34.85 15.11
N ALA A 475 34.41 -34.27 15.82
CA ALA A 475 35.61 -35.01 16.25
C ALA A 475 35.29 -36.17 17.23
N ALA A 476 34.37 -35.95 18.17
CA ALA A 476 33.94 -37.00 19.09
C ALA A 476 33.19 -38.14 18.35
N ARG A 477 32.35 -37.83 17.37
CA ARG A 477 31.66 -38.83 16.53
C ARG A 477 32.64 -39.64 15.67
N ALA A 478 33.63 -38.97 15.07
CA ALA A 478 34.64 -39.65 14.28
C ALA A 478 35.48 -40.65 15.14
N LEU A 479 35.89 -40.25 16.35
CA LEU A 479 36.57 -41.13 17.28
C LEU A 479 35.71 -42.32 17.71
N ALA A 480 34.44 -42.09 18.02
CA ALA A 480 33.52 -43.17 18.41
C ALA A 480 33.28 -44.17 17.27
N ALA A 481 33.22 -43.72 16.03
CA ALA A 481 33.08 -44.56 14.85
C ALA A 481 34.36 -45.41 14.62
N GLU A 482 35.54 -44.83 14.77
CA GLU A 482 36.83 -45.52 14.69
C GLU A 482 36.93 -46.60 15.77
N GLU A 483 36.56 -46.30 17.01
CA GLU A 483 36.53 -47.26 18.13
C GLU A 483 35.52 -48.40 17.92
N ALA A 484 34.40 -48.12 17.24
CA ALA A 484 33.39 -49.13 16.90
C ALA A 484 33.71 -49.97 15.66
N GLY A 485 34.81 -49.67 14.95
CA GLY A 485 35.19 -50.34 13.71
C GLY A 485 34.20 -50.10 12.55
N ASP A 486 33.42 -49.05 12.59
CA ASP A 486 32.48 -48.67 11.57
C ASP A 486 33.15 -47.69 10.60
N GLU A 487 33.67 -48.22 9.49
CA GLU A 487 34.29 -47.42 8.42
C GLU A 487 33.27 -46.70 7.53
N ALA A 488 31.95 -46.82 7.80
CA ALA A 488 30.95 -46.08 7.09
C ALA A 488 31.19 -44.56 7.29
N ALA A 489 31.20 -43.80 6.23
CA ALA A 489 31.47 -42.37 6.29
C ALA A 489 30.54 -41.68 7.30
N VAL A 490 31.05 -41.21 8.40
CA VAL A 490 30.31 -40.44 9.41
C VAL A 490 29.91 -39.13 8.78
N ILE A 491 28.63 -38.95 8.51
CA ILE A 491 28.08 -37.67 7.99
C ILE A 491 28.30 -36.60 9.07
N PRO A 492 29.06 -35.53 8.78
CA PRO A 492 29.31 -34.48 9.76
C PRO A 492 28.01 -33.75 10.14
N LEU A 493 27.87 -33.46 11.44
CA LEU A 493 26.80 -32.58 11.92
C LEU A 493 26.95 -31.18 11.33
N THR A 494 25.83 -30.60 11.02
CA THR A 494 25.69 -29.22 10.52
C THR A 494 25.06 -28.30 11.56
N VAL A 495 24.94 -27.04 11.25
CA VAL A 495 24.25 -26.05 12.12
C VAL A 495 22.80 -26.42 12.30
N ALA A 496 22.15 -26.99 11.26
CA ALA A 496 20.75 -27.43 11.34
C ALA A 496 20.56 -28.54 12.38
N ASP A 497 21.48 -29.46 12.47
CA ASP A 497 21.41 -30.59 13.45
C ASP A 497 21.42 -30.08 14.89
N LEU A 498 22.07 -28.94 15.18
CA LEU A 498 22.11 -28.36 16.52
C LEU A 498 20.73 -27.78 16.95
N VAL A 499 19.90 -27.37 16.02
CA VAL A 499 18.53 -26.82 16.31
C VAL A 499 17.48 -27.90 16.17
N ASP A 500 17.67 -28.88 15.29
CA ASP A 500 16.77 -30.00 15.04
C ASP A 500 16.77 -31.02 16.17
N ASP A 501 17.97 -31.35 16.68
CA ASP A 501 18.17 -32.37 17.73
C ASP A 501 19.05 -31.83 18.86
N PRO A 502 18.46 -31.27 19.92
CA PRO A 502 19.20 -30.80 21.09
C PRO A 502 20.02 -31.87 21.82
N ASP A 503 19.70 -33.14 21.69
CA ASP A 503 20.41 -34.23 22.38
C ASP A 503 21.80 -34.46 21.79
N THR A 504 22.08 -33.98 20.58
CA THR A 504 23.41 -34.01 19.97
C THR A 504 24.44 -33.19 20.74
N TRP A 505 24.05 -32.07 21.34
CA TRP A 505 24.98 -31.14 21.98
C TRP A 505 24.79 -30.99 23.49
N ARG A 506 23.59 -31.27 24.02
CA ARG A 506 23.22 -31.04 25.42
C ARG A 506 24.18 -31.70 26.38
N PRO A 507 24.52 -33.02 26.26
CA PRO A 507 25.46 -33.67 27.20
C PRO A 507 26.85 -33.03 27.18
N THR A 508 27.30 -32.58 25.99
CA THR A 508 28.64 -31.97 25.84
C THR A 508 28.70 -30.59 26.49
N LEU A 509 27.66 -29.79 26.39
CA LEU A 509 27.61 -28.47 27.00
C LEU A 509 27.29 -28.51 28.49
N GLU A 510 26.46 -29.43 28.95
CA GLU A 510 26.20 -29.66 30.39
C GLU A 510 27.49 -30.05 31.13
N LYS A 511 28.23 -31.04 30.62
CA LYS A 511 29.54 -31.40 31.18
C LYS A 511 30.55 -30.24 31.11
N GLY A 512 30.52 -29.45 30.03
CA GLY A 512 31.35 -28.25 29.90
C GLY A 512 30.95 -27.15 30.86
N ALA A 513 29.68 -27.03 31.19
CA ALA A 513 29.11 -26.02 32.11
C ALA A 513 29.58 -26.22 33.57
N GLU A 514 29.95 -27.44 33.98
CA GLU A 514 30.50 -27.73 35.29
C GLU A 514 31.97 -27.28 35.43
N ALA A 515 32.64 -27.00 34.32
CA ALA A 515 34.03 -26.56 34.35
C ALA A 515 34.16 -25.17 35.03
N PRO A 516 35.21 -24.97 35.86
CA PRO A 516 35.41 -23.67 36.52
C PRO A 516 35.81 -22.58 35.53
N GLY A 517 35.44 -21.34 35.89
CA GLY A 517 35.85 -20.14 35.20
C GLY A 517 35.13 -19.85 33.86
N ARG A 518 35.87 -19.20 32.95
CA ARG A 518 35.31 -18.66 31.69
C ARG A 518 34.73 -19.73 30.75
N ARG A 519 35.29 -20.94 30.79
CA ARG A 519 34.81 -22.04 29.94
C ARG A 519 33.39 -22.47 30.33
N GLY A 520 33.16 -22.73 31.62
CA GLY A 520 31.83 -23.15 32.08
C GLY A 520 30.79 -22.05 31.90
N TRP A 521 31.17 -20.78 32.01
CA TRP A 521 30.28 -19.65 31.73
C TRP A 521 29.90 -19.61 30.23
N ASN A 522 30.87 -19.80 29.32
CA ASN A 522 30.61 -19.80 27.88
C ASN A 522 29.70 -20.96 27.45
N ASP A 523 29.97 -22.18 27.97
CA ASP A 523 29.19 -23.37 27.63
C ASP A 523 27.75 -23.25 28.16
N ARG A 524 27.52 -22.68 29.36
CA ARG A 524 26.16 -22.34 29.87
C ARG A 524 25.45 -21.28 29.03
N ALA A 525 26.18 -20.27 28.59
CA ALA A 525 25.59 -19.21 27.74
C ALA A 525 25.18 -19.79 26.39
N LEU A 526 26.03 -20.60 25.77
CA LEU A 526 25.75 -21.24 24.49
C LEU A 526 24.59 -22.24 24.60
N ALA A 527 24.53 -23.06 25.65
CA ALA A 527 23.44 -24.00 25.90
C ALA A 527 22.07 -23.27 25.96
N ARG A 528 21.98 -22.15 26.70
CA ARG A 528 20.77 -21.36 26.79
C ARG A 528 20.29 -20.83 25.42
N VAL A 529 21.23 -20.34 24.63
CA VAL A 529 20.95 -19.81 23.31
C VAL A 529 20.48 -20.89 22.34
N LEU A 530 21.17 -22.06 22.35
CA LEU A 530 20.77 -23.22 21.53
C LEU A 530 19.39 -23.78 21.95
N THR A 531 19.12 -23.86 23.27
CA THR A 531 17.81 -24.30 23.76
C THR A 531 16.69 -23.40 23.24
N LYS A 532 16.93 -22.08 23.26
CA LYS A 532 15.98 -21.10 22.68
C LYS A 532 15.77 -21.32 21.19
N ALA A 533 16.84 -21.47 20.43
CA ALA A 533 16.77 -21.72 19.00
C ALA A 533 16.05 -23.03 18.66
N ALA A 534 16.35 -24.11 19.39
CA ALA A 534 15.67 -25.40 19.24
C ALA A 534 14.17 -25.30 19.54
N ARG A 535 13.78 -24.53 20.57
CA ARG A 535 12.36 -24.29 20.87
C ARG A 535 11.65 -23.53 19.74
N MET A 536 12.25 -22.49 19.20
CA MET A 536 11.70 -21.77 18.03
C MET A 536 11.57 -22.70 16.83
N TRP A 537 12.55 -23.56 16.61
CA TRP A 537 12.57 -24.53 15.52
C TRP A 537 11.50 -25.61 15.67
N GLU A 538 11.30 -26.15 16.87
CA GLU A 538 10.23 -27.08 17.20
C GLU A 538 8.84 -26.47 16.91
N LEU A 539 8.60 -25.24 17.39
CA LEU A 539 7.36 -24.52 17.12
C LEU A 539 7.12 -24.29 15.63
N ALA A 540 8.18 -23.94 14.89
CA ALA A 540 8.11 -23.70 13.45
C ALA A 540 7.69 -24.96 12.66
N ARG A 541 8.02 -26.14 13.11
CA ARG A 541 7.70 -27.43 12.48
C ARG A 541 6.30 -27.96 12.81
N GLN A 542 5.66 -27.45 13.85
CA GLN A 542 4.27 -27.83 14.17
C GLN A 542 3.32 -27.31 13.09
N ARG A 543 2.41 -28.15 12.64
CA ARG A 543 1.40 -27.81 11.60
C ARG A 543 0.10 -27.30 12.23
N ASP A 544 -0.67 -26.62 11.44
CA ASP A 544 -2.08 -26.26 11.67
C ASP A 544 -2.36 -25.32 12.86
N THR A 545 -1.64 -24.18 12.88
CA THR A 545 -1.99 -23.06 13.76
C THR A 545 -2.38 -21.83 12.93
N ARG A 546 -3.13 -20.96 13.59
CA ARG A 546 -3.50 -19.66 13.01
C ARG A 546 -2.28 -18.76 12.86
N PRO A 547 -2.23 -17.90 11.83
CA PRO A 547 -1.07 -17.03 11.57
C PRO A 547 -0.64 -16.20 12.75
N GLN A 548 -1.58 -15.51 13.41
CA GLN A 548 -1.27 -14.65 14.56
C GLN A 548 -0.73 -15.46 15.73
N GLU A 549 -1.34 -16.59 16.05
CA GLU A 549 -0.95 -17.47 17.14
C GLU A 549 0.48 -18.02 16.93
N ARG A 550 0.78 -18.52 15.72
CA ARG A 550 2.12 -19.05 15.39
C ARG A 550 3.20 -17.98 15.47
N LEU A 551 2.96 -16.80 14.93
CA LEU A 551 3.92 -15.70 15.00
C LEU A 551 4.13 -15.24 16.45
N TRP A 552 3.06 -15.22 17.25
CA TRP A 552 3.16 -14.89 18.68
C TRP A 552 3.98 -15.91 19.46
N GLU A 553 3.74 -17.22 19.27
CA GLU A 553 4.50 -18.29 19.90
C GLU A 553 6.01 -18.22 19.58
N LEU A 554 6.35 -17.97 18.30
CA LEU A 554 7.72 -17.79 17.87
C LEU A 554 8.36 -16.55 18.49
N TRP A 555 7.61 -15.45 18.55
CA TRP A 555 8.06 -14.22 19.19
C TRP A 555 8.25 -14.36 20.70
N GLU A 556 7.37 -15.05 21.37
CA GLU A 556 7.49 -15.33 22.81
C GLU A 556 8.69 -16.27 23.09
N ALA A 557 8.86 -17.30 22.27
CA ALA A 557 9.97 -18.25 22.40
C ALA A 557 11.34 -17.59 22.22
N CYS A 558 11.47 -16.54 21.41
CA CYS A 558 12.73 -15.81 21.25
C CYS A 558 13.12 -15.02 22.51
N GLY A 559 12.19 -14.65 23.38
CA GLY A 559 12.42 -14.05 24.70
C GLY A 559 13.18 -12.70 24.68
N VAL A 560 13.18 -11.97 23.57
CA VAL A 560 13.93 -10.71 23.43
C VAL A 560 13.08 -9.46 23.70
N ALA A 561 11.77 -9.59 23.82
CA ALA A 561 10.82 -8.49 23.87
C ALA A 561 11.13 -7.46 24.98
N GLU A 562 11.40 -7.92 26.21
CA GLU A 562 11.65 -7.03 27.35
C GLU A 562 13.04 -6.37 27.27
N ASP A 563 14.07 -7.10 26.80
CA ASP A 563 15.38 -6.51 26.55
C ASP A 563 15.32 -5.44 25.46
N TRP A 564 14.66 -5.72 24.34
CA TRP A 564 14.50 -4.76 23.26
C TRP A 564 13.69 -3.55 23.69
N ARG A 565 12.59 -3.75 24.43
CA ARG A 565 11.80 -2.64 24.99
C ARG A 565 12.66 -1.76 25.91
N SER A 566 13.43 -2.36 26.79
CA SER A 566 14.28 -1.60 27.71
C SER A 566 15.38 -0.80 26.97
N ARG A 567 15.89 -1.33 25.85
CA ARG A 567 16.86 -0.63 25.00
C ARG A 567 16.20 0.46 24.15
N ALA A 568 15.01 0.22 23.62
CA ALA A 568 14.25 1.22 22.84
C ALA A 568 13.97 2.51 23.64
N ILE A 569 13.81 2.39 24.98
CA ILE A 569 13.49 3.52 25.85
C ILE A 569 14.74 4.36 26.22
N ARG A 570 15.96 3.85 26.01
CA ARG A 570 17.21 4.51 26.49
C ARG A 570 17.59 5.80 25.77
N SER A 571 17.00 6.13 24.64
CA SER A 571 17.29 7.34 23.83
C SER A 571 18.75 7.45 23.38
N ASP A 572 19.46 6.30 23.20
CA ASP A 572 20.78 6.23 22.60
C ASP A 572 20.70 5.93 21.10
N GLU A 573 21.82 5.97 20.40
CA GLU A 573 21.89 5.78 18.95
C GLU A 573 21.35 4.39 18.50
N ALA A 574 21.43 3.39 19.36
CA ALA A 574 20.95 2.04 19.10
C ALA A 574 19.45 1.88 19.39
N SER A 575 18.85 2.77 20.20
CA SER A 575 17.46 2.69 20.64
C SER A 575 16.48 2.71 19.48
N ALA A 576 16.74 3.48 18.45
CA ALA A 576 15.91 3.59 17.26
C ALA A 576 15.79 2.26 16.50
N TRP A 577 16.85 1.47 16.45
CA TRP A 577 16.81 0.15 15.81
C TRP A 577 15.90 -0.82 16.57
N PHE A 578 16.00 -0.88 17.90
CA PHE A 578 15.17 -1.77 18.72
C PHE A 578 13.69 -1.40 18.63
N ASP A 579 13.40 -0.12 18.61
CA ASP A 579 12.05 0.39 18.47
C ASP A 579 11.47 0.07 17.07
N ASP A 580 12.24 0.27 16.01
CA ASP A 580 11.87 -0.10 14.65
C ASP A 580 11.58 -1.61 14.50
N GLN A 581 12.35 -2.47 15.19
CA GLN A 581 12.11 -3.93 15.17
C GLN A 581 10.84 -4.31 15.94
N LEU A 582 10.59 -3.69 17.09
CA LEU A 582 9.37 -3.91 17.87
C LEU A 582 8.13 -3.46 17.08
N ASP A 583 8.19 -2.29 16.46
CA ASP A 583 7.12 -1.77 15.61
C ASP A 583 6.82 -2.72 14.43
N ALA A 584 7.87 -3.28 13.81
CA ALA A 584 7.72 -4.23 12.71
C ALA A 584 7.05 -5.54 13.16
N VAL A 585 7.40 -6.06 14.33
CA VAL A 585 6.75 -7.26 14.86
C VAL A 585 5.29 -7.00 15.21
N VAL A 586 4.98 -5.87 15.84
CA VAL A 586 3.58 -5.47 16.13
C VAL A 586 2.79 -5.31 14.84
N ALA A 587 3.38 -4.69 13.82
CA ALA A 587 2.75 -4.56 12.51
C ALA A 587 2.51 -5.93 11.86
N LEU A 588 3.48 -6.84 11.90
CA LEU A 588 3.34 -8.20 11.36
C LEU A 588 2.19 -8.97 12.03
N LEU A 589 2.09 -8.92 13.36
CA LEU A 589 1.00 -9.55 14.11
C LEU A 589 -0.39 -8.98 13.75
N ARG A 590 -0.47 -7.66 13.52
CA ARG A 590 -1.71 -7.03 13.06
C ARG A 590 -2.10 -7.44 11.65
N VAL A 591 -1.11 -7.56 10.76
CA VAL A 591 -1.34 -8.05 9.39
C VAL A 591 -1.86 -9.48 9.43
N ALA A 592 -1.27 -10.31 10.28
CA ALA A 592 -1.71 -11.68 10.48
C ALA A 592 -3.15 -11.76 10.98
N ASP A 593 -3.53 -10.94 11.98
CA ASP A 593 -4.90 -10.85 12.49
C ASP A 593 -5.90 -10.44 11.40
N VAL A 594 -5.61 -9.40 10.63
CA VAL A 594 -6.48 -8.94 9.54
C VAL A 594 -6.58 -9.97 8.42
N TRP A 595 -5.47 -10.65 8.09
CA TRP A 595 -5.45 -11.69 7.08
C TRP A 595 -6.27 -12.92 7.54
N GLU A 596 -6.13 -13.33 8.79
CA GLU A 596 -6.88 -14.43 9.41
C GLU A 596 -8.39 -14.18 9.39
N GLN A 597 -8.83 -12.95 9.72
CA GLN A 597 -10.24 -12.55 9.62
C GLN A 597 -10.80 -12.66 8.20
N ARG A 598 -9.96 -12.49 7.18
CA ARG A 598 -10.35 -12.59 5.76
C ARG A 598 -10.21 -14.00 5.20
N ASN A 599 -9.35 -14.82 5.79
CA ASN A 599 -9.05 -16.18 5.37
C ASN A 599 -9.21 -17.15 6.55
N PRO A 600 -10.45 -17.43 7.03
CA PRO A 600 -10.68 -18.24 8.23
C PRO A 600 -10.13 -19.66 8.14
N ALA A 601 -10.00 -20.21 6.92
CA ALA A 601 -9.45 -21.55 6.65
C ALA A 601 -7.95 -21.53 6.29
N GLY A 602 -7.32 -20.36 6.19
CA GLY A 602 -5.93 -20.21 5.78
C GLY A 602 -4.96 -20.55 6.90
N SER A 603 -3.87 -21.23 6.56
CA SER A 603 -2.80 -21.60 7.50
C SER A 603 -1.77 -20.50 7.71
N ALA A 604 -0.98 -20.60 8.79
CA ALA A 604 0.16 -19.71 9.02
C ALA A 604 1.19 -19.76 7.88
N ARG A 605 1.37 -20.92 7.26
CA ARG A 605 2.27 -21.11 6.10
C ARG A 605 1.77 -20.36 4.86
N ASP A 606 0.47 -20.42 4.58
CA ASP A 606 -0.14 -19.71 3.44
C ASP A 606 0.05 -18.20 3.63
N PHE A 607 -0.26 -17.69 4.81
CA PHE A 607 -0.02 -16.27 5.17
C PHE A 607 1.44 -15.85 4.95
N ALA A 608 2.39 -16.62 5.49
CA ALA A 608 3.81 -16.27 5.37
C ALA A 608 4.30 -16.34 3.93
N SER A 609 3.86 -17.34 3.16
CA SER A 609 4.20 -17.50 1.74
C SER A 609 3.67 -16.33 0.91
N GLU A 610 2.42 -15.93 1.14
CA GLU A 610 1.80 -14.78 0.49
C GLU A 610 2.52 -13.47 0.80
N LEU A 611 2.88 -13.28 2.07
CA LEU A 611 3.55 -12.07 2.51
C LEU A 611 4.98 -11.98 1.93
N LEU A 612 5.70 -13.10 1.86
CA LEU A 612 7.03 -13.19 1.26
C LEU A 612 7.00 -13.01 -0.26
N ALA A 613 5.94 -13.45 -0.92
CA ALA A 613 5.72 -13.22 -2.35
C ALA A 613 5.34 -11.77 -2.69
N GLY A 614 5.15 -10.91 -1.67
CA GLY A 614 4.75 -9.51 -1.86
C GLY A 614 3.30 -9.34 -2.31
N SER A 615 2.47 -10.36 -2.12
CA SER A 615 1.11 -10.44 -2.62
C SER A 615 0.06 -9.86 -1.67
N VAL A 616 0.40 -9.66 -0.41
CA VAL A 616 -0.50 -9.03 0.58
C VAL A 616 -0.50 -7.52 0.39
N PRO A 617 -1.65 -6.88 0.07
CA PRO A 617 -1.72 -5.44 -0.03
C PRO A 617 -1.50 -4.79 1.34
N ILE A 618 -0.34 -4.19 1.54
CA ILE A 618 0.05 -3.52 2.79
C ILE A 618 -0.75 -2.23 3.02
N ASP A 619 -1.40 -1.70 1.99
CA ASP A 619 -2.23 -0.48 2.03
C ASP A 619 -3.45 -0.56 2.97
N THR A 620 -3.80 -1.76 3.47
CA THR A 620 -4.94 -1.96 4.38
C THR A 620 -4.56 -1.92 5.86
N ILE A 621 -3.27 -1.76 6.18
CA ILE A 621 -2.79 -1.79 7.56
C ILE A 621 -2.79 -0.38 8.13
N SER A 622 -3.52 -0.18 9.22
CA SER A 622 -3.50 1.07 9.97
C SER A 622 -2.07 1.43 10.38
N ARG A 623 -1.70 2.69 10.19
CA ARG A 623 -0.41 3.25 10.62
C ARG A 623 -0.13 2.86 12.07
N VAL A 624 0.92 2.10 12.31
CA VAL A 624 1.43 1.84 13.66
C VAL A 624 2.20 3.07 14.10
N GLY A 625 1.80 3.65 15.22
CA GLY A 625 2.49 4.66 15.99
C GLY A 625 3.28 5.71 15.20
N VAL A 626 2.65 6.84 14.88
CA VAL A 626 3.39 8.02 14.40
C VAL A 626 4.24 8.52 15.57
N ARG A 627 5.58 8.43 15.47
CA ARG A 627 6.44 9.26 16.31
C ARG A 627 6.33 10.70 15.82
N PRO A 628 5.70 11.61 16.56
CA PRO A 628 5.75 13.03 16.20
C PRO A 628 7.19 13.51 16.37
N GLY A 629 7.68 14.32 15.43
CA GLY A 629 8.91 15.09 15.63
C GLY A 629 10.11 14.70 14.77
N GLY A 630 9.96 13.89 13.71
CA GLY A 630 11.05 13.57 12.79
C GLY A 630 10.73 13.85 11.33
N VAL A 631 11.76 13.81 10.48
CA VAL A 631 11.64 13.94 9.02
C VAL A 631 10.99 12.71 8.42
N GLU A 632 9.99 12.89 7.58
CA GLU A 632 9.40 11.82 6.81
C GLU A 632 10.13 11.61 5.47
N VAL A 633 10.20 10.37 5.01
CA VAL A 633 10.67 10.02 3.66
C VAL A 633 9.52 9.35 2.93
N LEU A 634 9.00 9.97 1.88
CA LEU A 634 7.75 9.63 1.23
C LEU A 634 7.92 9.49 -0.29
N THR A 635 6.97 8.82 -0.93
CA THR A 635 6.76 8.90 -2.38
C THR A 635 5.80 10.05 -2.72
N PRO A 636 5.73 10.54 -3.97
CA PRO A 636 4.78 11.58 -4.36
C PRO A 636 3.33 11.26 -3.99
N ALA A 637 2.89 10.02 -4.21
CA ALA A 637 1.53 9.60 -3.86
C ALA A 637 1.24 9.66 -2.34
N GLN A 638 2.25 9.40 -1.52
CA GLN A 638 2.12 9.48 -0.05
C GLN A 638 2.18 10.93 0.48
N ALA A 639 2.79 11.85 -0.29
CA ALA A 639 2.92 13.24 0.07
C ALA A 639 1.68 14.08 -0.28
N MET A 640 0.79 13.58 -1.12
CA MET A 640 -0.40 14.31 -1.57
C MET A 640 -1.32 14.74 -0.42
N GLY A 641 -1.87 15.96 -0.52
CA GLY A 641 -2.75 16.55 0.48
C GLY A 641 -2.06 16.97 1.79
N ARG A 642 -0.72 16.99 1.82
CA ARG A 642 0.07 17.35 3.01
C ARG A 642 0.97 18.54 2.74
N HIS A 643 1.36 19.26 3.80
CA HIS A 643 2.14 20.49 3.73
C HIS A 643 3.34 20.41 4.66
N TRP A 644 4.48 20.98 4.23
CA TRP A 644 5.71 21.11 4.98
C TRP A 644 6.39 22.43 4.65
N GLN A 645 7.16 22.95 5.59
CA GLN A 645 7.94 24.16 5.37
C GLN A 645 9.17 23.89 4.51
N VAL A 646 9.75 22.69 4.60
CA VAL A 646 10.92 22.29 3.81
C VAL A 646 10.61 20.98 3.06
N VAL A 647 10.71 21.03 1.75
CA VAL A 647 10.51 19.87 0.88
C VAL A 647 11.80 19.61 0.10
N VAL A 648 12.33 18.40 0.23
CA VAL A 648 13.49 17.92 -0.53
C VAL A 648 13.03 16.90 -1.55
N LEU A 649 13.25 17.15 -2.83
CA LEU A 649 13.08 16.18 -3.90
C LEU A 649 14.42 15.47 -4.13
N ALA A 650 14.51 14.20 -3.76
CA ALA A 650 15.76 13.46 -3.79
C ALA A 650 15.87 12.55 -5.01
N GLY A 651 17.02 12.60 -5.71
CA GLY A 651 17.32 11.74 -6.85
C GLY A 651 16.64 12.17 -8.14
N LEU A 652 16.45 13.49 -8.33
CA LEU A 652 16.06 14.04 -9.63
C LEU A 652 17.22 13.85 -10.60
N GLN A 653 17.04 12.97 -11.56
CA GLN A 653 18.06 12.64 -12.55
C GLN A 653 17.39 12.35 -13.88
N ASP A 654 17.99 12.83 -14.96
CA ASP A 654 17.52 12.54 -16.32
C ASP A 654 17.41 11.03 -16.58
N GLY A 655 16.32 10.62 -17.25
CA GLY A 655 15.98 9.22 -17.50
C GLY A 655 15.61 8.38 -16.25
N ALA A 656 15.73 8.95 -15.04
CA ALA A 656 15.35 8.30 -13.80
C ALA A 656 14.08 8.90 -13.20
N TRP A 657 13.93 10.20 -13.19
CA TRP A 657 12.72 10.88 -12.75
C TRP A 657 12.44 12.10 -13.66
N PRO A 658 11.34 12.09 -14.45
CA PRO A 658 10.26 11.07 -14.50
C PRO A 658 10.72 9.71 -15.04
N ASN A 659 9.99 8.65 -14.63
CA ASN A 659 10.27 7.30 -15.12
C ASN A 659 9.67 7.12 -16.51
N MET A 660 10.51 7.12 -17.53
CA MET A 660 10.12 6.99 -18.94
C MET A 660 9.95 5.54 -19.42
N ARG A 661 10.13 4.54 -18.54
CA ARG A 661 9.96 3.12 -18.93
C ARG A 661 8.48 2.78 -19.00
N LEU A 662 8.07 2.14 -20.10
CA LEU A 662 6.73 1.57 -20.24
C LEU A 662 6.59 0.42 -19.25
N ARG A 663 5.47 0.38 -18.54
CA ARG A 663 5.00 -0.77 -17.77
C ARG A 663 4.07 -1.57 -18.67
N ASP A 664 3.81 -2.83 -18.30
CA ASP A 664 2.81 -3.68 -18.97
C ASP A 664 3.03 -3.77 -20.49
N ARG A 665 4.23 -4.22 -20.89
CA ARG A 665 4.66 -4.24 -22.31
C ARG A 665 3.96 -5.32 -23.12
N ILE A 666 3.50 -6.39 -22.48
CA ILE A 666 2.92 -7.56 -23.14
C ILE A 666 1.43 -7.32 -23.34
N LEU A 667 0.70 -7.02 -22.27
CA LEU A 667 -0.75 -6.92 -22.28
C LEU A 667 -1.28 -5.50 -22.48
N ARG A 668 -0.44 -4.49 -22.48
CA ARG A 668 -0.78 -3.09 -22.78
C ARG A 668 -2.02 -2.58 -22.03
N ALA A 669 -2.09 -2.88 -20.74
CA ALA A 669 -3.17 -2.42 -19.87
C ALA A 669 -3.32 -0.90 -19.82
N ASP A 670 -2.24 -0.15 -20.11
CA ASP A 670 -2.21 1.30 -20.21
C ASP A 670 -3.15 1.87 -21.29
N LEU A 671 -3.34 1.13 -22.37
CA LEU A 671 -4.20 1.56 -23.49
C LEU A 671 -5.70 1.45 -23.18
N LEU A 672 -6.10 0.63 -22.22
CA LEU A 672 -7.52 0.51 -21.85
C LEU A 672 -8.12 1.81 -21.31
N ALA A 673 -7.30 2.68 -20.72
CA ALA A 673 -7.74 4.02 -20.34
C ALA A 673 -8.12 4.88 -21.56
N ASP A 674 -7.37 4.72 -22.66
CA ASP A 674 -7.65 5.44 -23.91
C ASP A 674 -8.87 4.85 -24.63
N VAL A 675 -9.05 3.52 -24.59
CA VAL A 675 -10.27 2.85 -25.08
C VAL A 675 -11.50 3.34 -24.32
N GLY A 676 -11.44 3.32 -22.98
CA GLY A 676 -12.55 3.74 -22.13
C GLY A 676 -12.89 5.24 -22.24
N ALA A 677 -11.91 6.05 -22.61
CA ALA A 677 -12.08 7.49 -22.86
C ALA A 677 -12.42 7.82 -24.33
N GLY A 678 -12.45 6.83 -25.24
CA GLY A 678 -12.70 7.03 -26.66
C GLY A 678 -11.64 7.88 -27.36
N ARG A 679 -10.38 7.81 -26.89
CA ARG A 679 -9.27 8.59 -27.44
C ARG A 679 -8.71 7.89 -28.66
N THR A 680 -9.26 8.22 -29.82
CA THR A 680 -8.84 7.65 -31.10
C THR A 680 -8.43 8.73 -32.08
N VAL A 681 -7.62 8.36 -33.04
CA VAL A 681 -7.23 9.18 -34.19
C VAL A 681 -7.40 8.34 -35.45
N ILE A 682 -7.79 8.98 -36.54
CA ILE A 682 -7.77 8.31 -37.84
C ILE A 682 -6.36 8.50 -38.43
N ASN A 683 -5.67 7.39 -38.67
CA ASN A 683 -4.34 7.42 -39.28
C ASN A 683 -4.38 7.74 -40.78
N ASP A 684 -3.22 7.88 -41.42
CA ASP A 684 -3.10 8.19 -42.84
C ASP A 684 -3.72 7.13 -43.79
N ASP A 685 -3.90 5.90 -43.30
CA ASP A 685 -4.57 4.80 -43.99
C ASP A 685 -6.11 4.79 -43.79
N GLY A 686 -6.65 5.79 -43.09
CA GLY A 686 -8.08 5.89 -42.77
C GLY A 686 -8.55 4.91 -41.71
N ARG A 687 -7.65 4.29 -40.96
CA ARG A 687 -7.98 3.38 -39.85
C ARG A 687 -7.98 4.16 -38.54
N GLU A 688 -8.91 3.77 -37.68
CA GLU A 688 -8.98 4.30 -36.34
C GLU A 688 -7.93 3.62 -35.46
N GLU A 689 -7.05 4.42 -34.85
CA GLU A 689 -6.01 3.98 -33.91
C GLU A 689 -6.22 4.64 -32.54
N LEU A 690 -5.81 3.93 -31.48
CA LEU A 690 -5.77 4.52 -30.15
C LEU A 690 -4.67 5.59 -30.08
N ILE A 691 -5.03 6.73 -29.50
CA ILE A 691 -4.01 7.69 -29.08
C ILE A 691 -3.33 7.09 -27.84
N ASP A 692 -2.12 6.54 -28.00
CA ASP A 692 -1.31 6.13 -26.85
C ASP A 692 -0.94 7.39 -26.04
N SER A 693 -1.87 7.84 -25.19
CA SER A 693 -1.73 9.08 -24.43
C SER A 693 -0.55 8.99 -23.45
N THR A 694 -0.23 7.79 -22.96
CA THR A 694 0.93 7.54 -22.11
C THR A 694 2.24 7.76 -22.89
N ARG A 695 2.32 7.27 -24.12
CA ARG A 695 3.48 7.44 -24.98
C ARG A 695 3.60 8.89 -25.48
N ALA A 696 2.47 9.54 -25.79
CA ALA A 696 2.43 10.94 -26.20
C ALA A 696 2.89 11.87 -25.06
N ALA A 697 2.41 11.67 -23.84
CA ALA A 697 2.84 12.43 -22.66
C ALA A 697 4.33 12.27 -22.37
N ARG A 698 4.87 11.06 -22.55
CA ARG A 698 6.32 10.81 -22.39
C ARG A 698 7.17 11.49 -23.45
N ARG A 699 6.73 11.51 -24.70
CA ARG A 699 7.42 12.27 -25.76
C ARG A 699 7.44 13.75 -25.45
N ALA A 700 6.30 14.32 -25.04
CA ALA A 700 6.22 15.74 -24.68
C ALA A 700 7.11 16.15 -23.49
N VAL A 701 7.52 15.22 -22.65
CA VAL A 701 8.49 15.47 -21.57
C VAL A 701 9.95 15.40 -22.07
N LEU A 702 10.21 14.63 -23.15
CA LEU A 702 11.54 14.50 -23.75
C LEU A 702 11.87 15.64 -24.71
N ASP A 703 10.86 16.18 -25.40
CA ASP A 703 10.98 17.35 -26.27
C ASP A 703 10.95 18.66 -25.44
#